data_4993fd17538bb9ee2f5eb0cbcc2828e3
#
_entry.id   4993fd17538bb9ee2f5eb0cbcc2828e3
#
_cell.length_a   1.000
_cell.length_b   1.000
_cell.length_c   1.000
_cell.angle_alpha   90.00
_cell.angle_beta   90.00
_cell.angle_gamma   90.00
#
_symmetry.space_group_name_H-M   'P 1'
#
loop_
_entity.id
_entity.type
_entity.pdbx_description
1 polymer ?
#
loop_
_entity_poly.entity_id
_entity_poly.type
_entity_poly.pdbx_seq_one_letter_code
_entity_poly.pdbx_strand_id
1 'polypeptide(L)'
;MRKILFIILVMAVAMLQAKENRWLVNGNHSVQWETSKGELPYNDHIEMSGLRASVVYYWGVDGGRRFSMDRHLVFPMLRTIPNNTHASWMPRCDVDFLKGMTANKRAMSPQQVKVVTIDGILNVSGIVRGDGNDFELMCQFFPSTSKTAVCEKYTIKNIGQKKEMVLVPALRWARTTNKQDGTRGSYCLLARTEFEEDFKATLEPGESASFYCSIQAFALADEREIALDVEQELANRKAYVDEVTMKKLQFRCPDNTIQTLFEMSKIRASESIFHTQNGLMHAPGGESYYAAMWCNDQAEYVNPFFPFLGYDKGNESAMTTWRCYLKLINPEYKFVPWSIICGGDDVFGPFDRGDAAMLAYGASRYCLERGERDIAQQVWPLIEWCLEYCHRRINQNGVVASEGDELEHRLPSGDANLCTSSLYYDALISSAYLAEELGRGKQEAATYRKQAAELRQNIDKFFHAIVEGYDTYRYYEGNDVLRSWICIPLTMGIYDRAQGTLQAMFSPQLWTENGMLSQSGDKIFWDRSTLYGFRGAFAAGYADKALEYLKKFSTFRLLGEHVPYVVEAWPEGGQRHLSAESGLYCRIITEGLLGFRPTGFRSFTLTPQMPTEWNEYSLSNIYACTDQPINISVQRSNGGKLLVKVEKNGKTIKTYKVKPGETVRISAR
;
A
#
# COMPACT_ATOMS: atom_id res chain seq x y z
N MET A 1 49.91 7.08 26.49
CA MET A 1 49.17 6.22 25.54
C MET A 1 47.73 5.93 25.93
N ARG A 2 47.41 5.50 27.16
CA ARG A 2 45.99 5.23 27.54
C ARG A 2 45.04 6.44 27.47
N LYS A 3 45.50 7.67 27.80
CA LYS A 3 44.67 8.89 27.70
C LYS A 3 44.41 9.35 26.24
N ILE A 4 45.34 9.10 25.34
CA ILE A 4 45.20 9.43 23.89
C ILE A 4 44.27 8.42 23.23
N LEU A 5 44.31 7.12 23.61
CA LEU A 5 43.37 6.11 23.10
C LEU A 5 41.94 6.36 23.55
N PHE A 6 41.73 6.90 24.76
CA PHE A 6 40.40 7.23 25.28
C PHE A 6 39.81 8.46 24.57
N ILE A 7 40.62 9.45 24.20
CA ILE A 7 40.20 10.63 23.46
C ILE A 7 39.88 10.26 21.99
N ILE A 8 40.65 9.36 21.36
CA ILE A 8 40.39 8.86 20.03
C ILE A 8 39.11 7.99 20.01
N LEU A 9 38.86 7.17 21.06
CA LEU A 9 37.64 6.38 21.17
C LEU A 9 36.40 7.26 21.43
N VAL A 10 36.53 8.33 22.22
CA VAL A 10 35.46 9.30 22.48
C VAL A 10 35.18 10.16 21.23
N MET A 11 36.22 10.50 20.43
CA MET A 11 36.03 11.18 19.15
C MET A 11 35.44 10.23 18.07
N ALA A 12 35.78 8.94 18.07
CA ALA A 12 35.18 7.96 17.18
C ALA A 12 33.72 7.64 17.55
N VAL A 13 33.37 7.69 18.83
CA VAL A 13 31.97 7.54 19.30
C VAL A 13 31.18 8.83 19.07
N ALA A 14 31.82 10.01 19.07
CA ALA A 14 31.17 11.28 18.73
C ALA A 14 30.96 11.48 17.21
N MET A 15 31.58 10.66 16.35
CA MET A 15 31.37 10.68 14.90
C MET A 15 30.31 9.68 14.42
N LEU A 16 29.68 8.93 15.31
CA LEU A 16 28.39 8.29 15.07
C LEU A 16 27.25 9.29 15.42
N GLN A 17 27.33 10.51 14.89
CA GLN A 17 26.13 11.32 14.75
C GLN A 17 25.18 10.53 13.86
N ALA A 18 24.01 10.17 14.39
CA ALA A 18 22.93 9.64 13.61
C ALA A 18 22.77 10.57 12.39
N LYS A 19 22.97 10.04 11.18
CA LYS A 19 22.80 10.81 9.94
C LYS A 19 21.41 11.43 10.03
N GLU A 20 21.30 12.76 10.07
CA GLU A 20 19.99 13.41 10.10
C GLU A 20 19.19 12.93 8.89
N ASN A 21 17.94 12.53 9.13
CA ASN A 21 17.07 12.13 8.03
C ASN A 21 16.92 13.29 7.06
N ARG A 22 17.08 13.00 5.76
CA ARG A 22 16.88 13.98 4.68
C ARG A 22 15.46 14.54 4.71
N TRP A 23 14.49 13.65 4.89
CA TRP A 23 13.08 13.94 4.94
C TRP A 23 12.61 14.17 6.37
N LEU A 24 11.65 15.06 6.53
CA LEU A 24 10.99 15.37 7.79
C LEU A 24 9.49 15.24 7.61
N VAL A 25 8.82 14.75 8.65
CA VAL A 25 7.35 14.77 8.72
C VAL A 25 6.88 16.24 8.75
N ASN A 26 5.97 16.59 7.86
CA ASN A 26 5.39 17.91 7.74
C ASN A 26 3.85 17.84 7.73
N GLY A 27 3.25 17.63 8.89
CA GLY A 27 1.81 17.40 9.03
C GLY A 27 1.42 15.93 9.09
N ASN A 28 0.13 15.62 8.87
CA ASN A 28 -0.40 14.28 9.08
C ASN A 28 -0.09 13.28 7.95
N HIS A 29 0.03 13.76 6.71
CA HIS A 29 0.22 12.94 5.51
C HIS A 29 1.18 13.61 4.53
N SER A 30 2.20 14.25 5.05
CA SER A 30 3.17 14.99 4.26
C SER A 30 4.59 14.79 4.77
N VAL A 31 5.52 14.64 3.85
CA VAL A 31 6.96 14.68 4.10
C VAL A 31 7.60 15.78 3.29
N GLN A 32 8.59 16.43 3.86
CA GLN A 32 9.28 17.57 3.25
C GLN A 32 10.78 17.39 3.34
N TRP A 33 11.47 17.79 2.29
CA TRP A 33 12.92 17.89 2.25
C TRP A 33 13.35 19.30 1.84
N GLU A 34 14.18 19.93 2.66
CA GLU A 34 14.92 21.14 2.32
C GLU A 34 16.26 20.76 1.71
N THR A 35 16.54 21.16 0.46
CA THR A 35 17.75 20.75 -0.26
C THR A 35 19.08 21.29 0.33
N SER A 36 18.99 22.18 1.31
CA SER A 36 20.13 22.61 2.14
C SER A 36 20.57 21.55 3.13
N LYS A 37 19.73 20.55 3.40
CA LYS A 37 19.96 19.43 4.31
C LYS A 37 20.17 18.14 3.49
N GLY A 38 21.09 17.31 3.95
CA GLY A 38 21.44 16.05 3.29
C GLY A 38 22.40 16.20 2.11
N GLU A 39 22.89 15.07 1.64
CA GLU A 39 23.86 14.98 0.55
C GLU A 39 23.21 15.15 -0.82
N LEU A 40 23.92 15.74 -1.77
CA LEU A 40 23.55 15.86 -3.18
C LEU A 40 24.63 15.19 -4.05
N PRO A 41 24.31 14.60 -5.20
CA PRO A 41 22.96 14.51 -5.80
C PRO A 41 22.05 13.54 -5.06
N TYR A 42 20.73 13.72 -5.21
CA TYR A 42 19.70 12.79 -4.73
C TYR A 42 18.71 12.49 -5.84
N ASN A 43 18.37 11.21 -5.99
CA ASN A 43 17.36 10.75 -6.93
C ASN A 43 16.37 9.83 -6.23
N ASP A 44 15.13 9.92 -6.63
CA ASP A 44 14.05 9.09 -6.10
C ASP A 44 12.97 8.89 -7.18
N HIS A 45 11.98 8.09 -6.87
CA HIS A 45 10.79 7.96 -7.69
C HIS A 45 9.54 7.90 -6.81
N ILE A 46 8.42 8.33 -7.34
CA ILE A 46 7.12 8.24 -6.68
C ILE A 46 6.04 7.87 -7.67
N GLU A 47 5.21 6.92 -7.28
CA GLU A 47 4.05 6.51 -8.06
C GLU A 47 2.77 7.16 -7.52
N MET A 48 1.94 7.66 -8.44
CA MET A 48 0.61 8.18 -8.16
C MET A 48 -0.37 7.73 -9.23
N SER A 49 -1.60 7.45 -8.84
CA SER A 49 -2.63 6.97 -9.77
C SER A 49 -3.97 7.68 -9.61
N GLY A 50 -4.68 7.80 -10.72
CA GLY A 50 -6.11 8.04 -10.80
C GLY A 50 -6.81 6.83 -11.42
N LEU A 51 -8.11 6.96 -11.72
CA LEU A 51 -8.92 5.84 -12.22
C LEU A 51 -8.59 5.40 -13.67
N ARG A 52 -7.81 6.19 -14.42
CA ARG A 52 -7.54 5.92 -15.85
C ARG A 52 -6.09 6.08 -16.26
N ALA A 53 -5.28 6.67 -15.41
CA ALA A 53 -3.86 6.88 -15.63
C ALA A 53 -3.09 6.71 -14.33
N SER A 54 -1.88 6.19 -14.45
CA SER A 54 -0.88 6.19 -13.40
C SER A 54 0.40 6.84 -13.92
N VAL A 55 1.22 7.33 -13.04
CA VAL A 55 2.52 7.89 -13.37
C VAL A 55 3.53 7.53 -12.29
N VAL A 56 4.72 7.12 -12.71
CA VAL A 56 5.90 7.05 -11.88
C VAL A 56 6.79 8.22 -12.27
N TYR A 57 6.93 9.18 -11.39
CA TYR A 57 7.87 10.27 -11.53
C TYR A 57 9.23 9.82 -11.04
N TYR A 58 10.21 9.69 -11.96
CA TYR A 58 11.62 9.57 -11.64
C TYR A 58 12.18 10.97 -11.59
N TRP A 59 12.60 11.41 -10.42
CA TRP A 59 13.03 12.77 -10.21
C TRP A 59 14.35 12.83 -9.45
N GLY A 60 15.06 13.95 -9.59
CA GLY A 60 16.32 14.14 -8.92
C GLY A 60 16.69 15.60 -8.75
N VAL A 61 17.61 15.83 -7.81
CA VAL A 61 18.26 17.11 -7.56
C VAL A 61 19.76 16.90 -7.64
N ASP A 62 20.40 17.54 -8.60
CA ASP A 62 21.85 17.42 -8.83
C ASP A 62 22.70 18.18 -7.78
N GLY A 63 24.02 18.06 -7.85
CA GLY A 63 24.95 18.76 -6.97
C GLY A 63 24.85 20.30 -7.05
N GLY A 64 24.31 20.85 -8.13
CA GLY A 64 23.98 22.28 -8.30
C GLY A 64 22.56 22.65 -7.91
N ARG A 65 21.83 21.73 -7.30
CA ARG A 65 20.40 21.83 -6.93
C ARG A 65 19.47 22.02 -8.11
N ARG A 66 19.84 21.56 -9.30
CA ARG A 66 18.95 21.60 -10.47
C ARG A 66 18.01 20.41 -10.45
N PHE A 67 16.73 20.67 -10.71
CA PHE A 67 15.70 19.64 -10.80
C PHE A 67 15.75 18.93 -12.15
N SER A 68 15.55 17.62 -12.13
CA SER A 68 15.31 16.79 -13.30
C SER A 68 14.16 15.84 -13.03
N MET A 69 13.40 15.50 -14.06
CA MET A 69 12.28 14.57 -13.95
C MET A 69 12.04 13.83 -15.27
N ASP A 70 11.84 12.52 -15.18
CA ASP A 70 11.32 11.67 -16.23
C ASP A 70 9.95 11.12 -15.81
N ARG A 71 8.99 11.07 -16.72
CA ARG A 71 7.63 10.63 -16.45
C ARG A 71 7.39 9.30 -17.14
N HIS A 72 7.31 8.23 -16.35
CA HIS A 72 6.88 6.94 -16.82
C HIS A 72 5.36 6.85 -16.65
N LEU A 73 4.66 7.07 -17.75
CA LEU A 73 3.20 7.13 -17.78
C LEU A 73 2.61 5.73 -17.96
N VAL A 74 1.45 5.49 -17.39
CA VAL A 74 0.75 4.21 -17.53
C VAL A 74 -0.73 4.45 -17.81
N PHE A 75 -1.20 3.78 -18.86
CA PHE A 75 -2.59 3.83 -19.26
C PHE A 75 -3.16 2.40 -19.29
N PRO A 76 -3.71 1.90 -18.17
CA PRO A 76 -4.06 0.48 -18.01
C PRO A 76 -5.01 -0.04 -19.07
N MET A 77 -5.98 0.78 -19.52
CA MET A 77 -6.98 0.38 -20.51
C MET A 77 -6.59 0.68 -21.97
N LEU A 78 -5.45 1.31 -22.22
CA LEU A 78 -4.81 1.34 -23.53
C LEU A 78 -3.90 0.11 -23.62
N ARG A 79 -4.56 -1.04 -23.92
CA ARG A 79 -3.94 -2.35 -23.89
C ARG A 79 -3.01 -2.56 -25.08
N THR A 80 -1.87 -3.19 -24.85
CA THR A 80 -0.88 -3.49 -25.88
C THR A 80 -0.94 -4.96 -26.32
N ILE A 81 -0.26 -5.27 -27.43
CA ILE A 81 -0.10 -6.63 -27.93
C ILE A 81 1.35 -7.06 -27.71
N PRO A 82 1.62 -8.21 -27.06
CA PRO A 82 0.67 -9.22 -26.60
C PRO A 82 -0.23 -8.75 -25.45
N ASN A 83 -1.47 -9.22 -25.44
CA ASN A 83 -2.45 -8.91 -24.42
C ASN A 83 -2.25 -9.84 -23.20
N ASN A 84 -1.40 -9.45 -22.27
CA ASN A 84 -1.04 -10.24 -21.08
C ASN A 84 -1.03 -9.36 -19.82
N THR A 85 -0.51 -9.84 -18.70
CA THR A 85 -0.48 -9.12 -17.43
C THR A 85 0.31 -7.80 -17.45
N HIS A 86 1.16 -7.60 -18.46
CA HIS A 86 1.98 -6.39 -18.66
C HIS A 86 1.48 -5.53 -19.84
N ALA A 87 0.28 -5.80 -20.33
CA ALA A 87 -0.25 -5.20 -21.54
C ALA A 87 -0.72 -3.73 -21.43
N SER A 88 -0.47 -3.03 -20.35
CA SER A 88 -0.71 -1.59 -20.24
C SER A 88 0.27 -0.82 -21.12
N TRP A 89 -0.23 0.20 -21.84
CA TRP A 89 0.66 1.10 -22.56
C TRP A 89 1.42 1.99 -21.55
N MET A 90 2.73 1.89 -21.56
CA MET A 90 3.63 2.56 -20.63
C MET A 90 4.65 3.44 -21.37
N PRO A 91 4.21 4.57 -21.96
CA PRO A 91 5.12 5.49 -22.63
C PRO A 91 5.91 6.35 -21.62
N ARG A 92 7.12 6.78 -22.03
CA ARG A 92 7.88 7.79 -21.34
C ARG A 92 7.63 9.15 -21.98
N CYS A 93 7.67 10.21 -21.16
CA CYS A 93 7.56 11.59 -21.62
C CYS A 93 8.57 12.48 -20.90
N ASP A 94 9.57 12.93 -21.66
CA ASP A 94 10.66 13.79 -21.24
C ASP A 94 10.46 15.27 -21.65
N VAL A 95 9.24 15.65 -22.04
CA VAL A 95 8.91 17.01 -22.45
C VAL A 95 9.17 17.99 -21.31
N ASP A 96 9.98 19.01 -21.59
CA ASP A 96 10.25 20.11 -20.67
C ASP A 96 9.35 21.30 -21.00
N PHE A 97 8.30 21.51 -20.19
CA PHE A 97 7.35 22.60 -20.33
C PHE A 97 7.92 23.99 -19.94
N LEU A 98 9.08 24.05 -19.30
CA LEU A 98 9.78 25.29 -18.95
C LEU A 98 10.78 25.72 -20.02
N LYS A 99 10.99 24.88 -21.05
CA LYS A 99 11.93 25.16 -22.12
C LYS A 99 11.56 26.45 -22.86
N GLY A 100 12.49 27.37 -22.94
CA GLY A 100 12.30 28.64 -23.61
C GLY A 100 11.61 29.72 -22.76
N MET A 101 11.39 29.47 -21.47
CA MET A 101 10.86 30.50 -20.55
C MET A 101 11.81 31.69 -20.46
N THR A 102 11.25 32.91 -20.56
CA THR A 102 12.02 34.13 -20.52
C THR A 102 11.45 35.14 -19.55
N ALA A 103 12.32 36.02 -19.02
CA ALA A 103 11.92 37.24 -18.34
C ALA A 103 12.46 38.46 -19.14
N ASN A 104 11.61 39.40 -19.51
CA ASN A 104 11.95 40.53 -20.38
C ASN A 104 12.73 40.14 -21.67
N LYS A 105 12.34 38.99 -22.30
CA LYS A 105 12.95 38.38 -23.49
C LYS A 105 14.35 37.77 -23.25
N ARG A 106 14.84 37.70 -22.02
CA ARG A 106 16.06 36.95 -21.65
C ARG A 106 15.72 35.61 -21.08
N ALA A 107 16.49 34.59 -21.46
CA ALA A 107 16.30 33.23 -20.94
C ALA A 107 16.42 33.23 -19.40
N MET A 108 15.47 32.58 -18.75
CA MET A 108 15.55 32.36 -17.30
C MET A 108 16.51 31.22 -16.98
N SER A 109 17.10 31.26 -15.79
CA SER A 109 17.98 30.17 -15.33
C SER A 109 17.21 28.89 -15.09
N PRO A 110 17.87 27.71 -15.11
CA PRO A 110 17.27 26.50 -14.54
C PRO A 110 16.86 26.71 -13.08
N GLN A 111 15.80 26.01 -12.66
CA GLN A 111 15.32 26.06 -11.27
C GLN A 111 16.41 25.51 -10.32
N GLN A 112 16.71 26.28 -9.28
CA GLN A 112 17.46 25.81 -8.11
C GLN A 112 16.50 25.42 -7.00
N VAL A 113 16.31 24.12 -6.81
CA VAL A 113 15.36 23.56 -5.84
C VAL A 113 15.73 23.97 -4.42
N LYS A 114 14.75 24.39 -3.67
CA LYS A 114 14.84 24.70 -2.23
C LYS A 114 14.15 23.64 -1.38
N VAL A 115 12.94 23.26 -1.78
CA VAL A 115 12.07 22.37 -1.03
C VAL A 115 11.38 21.39 -1.97
N VAL A 116 11.33 20.13 -1.56
CA VAL A 116 10.48 19.09 -2.15
C VAL A 116 9.49 18.62 -1.07
N THR A 117 8.19 18.55 -1.41
CA THR A 117 7.15 18.08 -0.52
C THR A 117 6.32 17.01 -1.21
N ILE A 118 6.00 15.93 -0.50
CA ILE A 118 5.12 14.87 -0.96
C ILE A 118 3.95 14.77 0.02
N ASP A 119 2.74 15.01 -0.48
CA ASP A 119 1.48 15.05 0.27
C ASP A 119 0.32 14.44 -0.53
N GLY A 120 0.60 13.42 -1.34
CA GLY A 120 -0.29 12.90 -2.37
C GLY A 120 -0.16 13.65 -3.70
N ILE A 121 0.68 14.68 -3.73
CA ILE A 121 1.13 15.47 -4.87
C ILE A 121 2.64 15.60 -4.74
N LEU A 122 3.39 15.58 -5.83
CA LEU A 122 4.80 15.93 -5.82
C LEU A 122 4.93 17.45 -6.03
N ASN A 123 5.34 18.16 -4.99
CA ASN A 123 5.53 19.61 -5.02
C ASN A 123 7.03 19.92 -4.98
N VAL A 124 7.50 20.73 -5.92
CA VAL A 124 8.91 21.18 -6.00
C VAL A 124 8.95 22.70 -6.06
N SER A 125 9.56 23.32 -5.07
CA SER A 125 9.75 24.75 -5.07
C SER A 125 11.24 25.14 -5.11
N GLY A 126 11.53 26.25 -5.79
CA GLY A 126 12.89 26.73 -5.93
C GLY A 126 12.95 28.11 -6.56
N ILE A 127 14.16 28.55 -6.90
CA ILE A 127 14.43 29.87 -7.45
C ILE A 127 14.83 29.73 -8.92
N VAL A 128 14.29 30.59 -9.76
CA VAL A 128 14.75 30.85 -11.12
C VAL A 128 15.13 32.32 -11.24
N ARG A 129 16.19 32.62 -12.00
CA ARG A 129 16.65 33.99 -12.21
C ARG A 129 16.16 34.53 -13.53
N GLY A 130 15.54 35.69 -13.49
CA GLY A 130 15.13 36.48 -14.66
C GLY A 130 16.19 37.48 -15.12
N ASP A 131 15.74 38.60 -15.77
CA ASP A 131 16.62 39.62 -16.30
C ASP A 131 17.25 40.49 -15.22
N GLY A 132 16.56 40.74 -14.15
CA GLY A 132 17.04 41.57 -13.03
C GLY A 132 16.47 41.19 -11.67
N ASN A 133 15.60 40.18 -11.64
CA ASN A 133 14.95 39.68 -10.43
C ASN A 133 15.17 38.17 -10.29
N ASP A 134 15.03 37.71 -9.06
CA ASP A 134 14.77 36.31 -8.75
C ASP A 134 13.25 36.06 -8.68
N PHE A 135 12.84 34.90 -9.11
CA PHE A 135 11.47 34.40 -9.02
C PHE A 135 11.43 33.11 -8.22
N GLU A 136 10.40 32.96 -7.39
CA GLU A 136 10.05 31.65 -6.84
C GLU A 136 9.22 30.89 -7.87
N LEU A 137 9.62 29.65 -8.18
CA LEU A 137 8.89 28.75 -9.05
C LEU A 137 8.43 27.54 -8.23
N MET A 138 7.12 27.32 -8.15
CA MET A 138 6.49 26.13 -7.58
C MET A 138 5.93 25.27 -8.70
N CYS A 139 6.32 24.00 -8.70
CA CYS A 139 5.83 22.96 -9.61
C CYS A 139 5.02 21.94 -8.83
N GLN A 140 3.84 21.58 -9.33
CA GLN A 140 2.95 20.58 -8.75
C GLN A 140 2.63 19.51 -9.79
N PHE A 141 2.93 18.25 -9.48
CA PHE A 141 2.82 17.12 -10.39
C PHE A 141 1.85 16.08 -9.81
N PHE A 142 0.83 15.70 -10.58
CA PHE A 142 -0.21 14.78 -10.12
C PHE A 142 -1.00 14.17 -11.28
N PRO A 143 -1.54 12.94 -11.14
CA PRO A 143 -2.49 12.39 -12.11
C PRO A 143 -3.87 13.00 -11.92
N SER A 144 -4.62 13.14 -13.01
CA SER A 144 -6.07 13.37 -12.91
C SER A 144 -6.74 12.22 -12.17
N THR A 145 -7.69 12.52 -11.31
CA THR A 145 -8.42 11.49 -10.56
C THR A 145 -9.33 10.62 -11.43
N SER A 146 -9.77 11.13 -12.60
CA SER A 146 -10.78 10.47 -13.42
C SER A 146 -10.52 10.45 -14.92
N LYS A 147 -9.56 11.25 -15.42
CA LYS A 147 -9.24 11.36 -16.85
C LYS A 147 -8.02 10.53 -17.22
N THR A 148 -7.85 10.25 -18.50
CA THR A 148 -6.66 9.58 -19.05
C THR A 148 -5.54 10.60 -19.23
N ALA A 149 -5.13 11.25 -18.13
CA ALA A 149 -4.20 12.37 -18.14
C ALA A 149 -3.40 12.50 -16.85
N VAL A 150 -2.22 13.10 -16.99
CA VAL A 150 -1.37 13.60 -15.92
C VAL A 150 -1.30 15.11 -16.07
N CYS A 151 -1.32 15.82 -14.95
CA CYS A 151 -1.44 17.27 -14.87
C CYS A 151 -0.23 17.89 -14.17
N GLU A 152 0.14 19.07 -14.64
CA GLU A 152 1.21 19.86 -14.04
C GLU A 152 0.76 21.31 -13.91
N LYS A 153 0.92 21.87 -12.72
CA LYS A 153 0.70 23.30 -12.44
C LYS A 153 2.02 23.94 -12.07
N TYR A 154 2.29 25.06 -12.69
CA TYR A 154 3.45 25.90 -12.42
C TYR A 154 3.00 27.26 -11.94
N THR A 155 3.51 27.69 -10.80
CA THR A 155 3.24 29.03 -10.25
C THR A 155 4.56 29.78 -10.12
N ILE A 156 4.67 30.92 -10.80
CA ILE A 156 5.83 31.78 -10.75
C ILE A 156 5.48 33.08 -10.00
N LYS A 157 6.30 33.43 -9.00
CA LYS A 157 6.15 34.63 -8.18
C LYS A 157 7.38 35.52 -8.28
N ASN A 158 7.19 36.80 -8.59
CA ASN A 158 8.28 37.74 -8.58
C ASN A 158 8.67 38.08 -7.12
N ILE A 159 9.87 37.66 -6.71
CA ILE A 159 10.42 37.95 -5.37
C ILE A 159 11.51 39.02 -5.42
N GLY A 160 11.71 39.62 -6.58
CA GLY A 160 12.64 40.75 -6.80
C GLY A 160 12.03 42.11 -6.50
N GLN A 161 12.69 43.15 -6.96
CA GLN A 161 12.33 44.55 -6.70
C GLN A 161 11.79 45.32 -7.93
N LYS A 162 11.80 44.64 -9.09
CA LYS A 162 11.41 45.26 -10.37
C LYS A 162 10.26 44.50 -11.01
N LYS A 163 9.42 45.21 -11.73
CA LYS A 163 8.43 44.64 -12.62
C LYS A 163 9.11 43.94 -13.79
N GLU A 164 8.73 42.69 -14.08
CA GLU A 164 9.21 41.95 -15.23
C GLU A 164 8.08 41.20 -15.94
N MET A 165 8.20 41.06 -17.26
CA MET A 165 7.29 40.28 -18.08
C MET A 165 7.88 38.87 -18.26
N VAL A 166 7.18 37.87 -17.71
CA VAL A 166 7.46 36.46 -17.91
C VAL A 166 6.71 35.94 -19.14
N LEU A 167 7.40 35.17 -19.98
CA LEU A 167 6.83 34.49 -21.14
C LEU A 167 7.17 33.02 -21.06
N VAL A 168 6.14 32.17 -21.25
CA VAL A 168 6.28 30.72 -21.42
C VAL A 168 5.73 30.37 -22.81
N PRO A 169 6.55 29.76 -23.70
CA PRO A 169 6.09 29.39 -25.03
C PRO A 169 4.97 28.34 -24.98
N ALA A 170 3.98 28.48 -25.87
CA ALA A 170 3.00 27.43 -26.10
C ALA A 170 3.71 26.18 -26.65
N LEU A 171 3.34 25.04 -26.10
CA LEU A 171 3.92 23.75 -26.49
C LEU A 171 2.82 22.74 -26.80
N ARG A 172 3.00 22.04 -27.92
CA ARG A 172 2.21 20.89 -28.31
C ARG A 172 3.13 19.84 -28.93
N TRP A 173 3.24 18.69 -28.29
CA TRP A 173 4.04 17.56 -28.74
C TRP A 173 3.19 16.30 -28.71
N ALA A 174 3.26 15.49 -29.78
CA ALA A 174 2.50 14.26 -29.87
C ALA A 174 3.35 13.13 -30.45
N ARG A 175 3.07 11.92 -29.97
CA ARG A 175 3.65 10.67 -30.47
C ARG A 175 2.54 9.62 -30.59
N THR A 176 2.57 8.83 -31.66
CA THR A 176 1.62 7.73 -31.87
C THR A 176 2.32 6.38 -31.94
N THR A 177 1.64 5.33 -31.49
CA THR A 177 2.07 3.93 -31.67
C THR A 177 1.68 3.44 -33.06
N ASN A 178 2.28 2.32 -33.51
CA ASN A 178 1.79 1.63 -34.68
C ASN A 178 0.42 0.98 -34.40
N LYS A 179 -0.35 0.77 -35.47
CA LYS A 179 -1.71 0.22 -35.36
C LYS A 179 -1.74 -1.19 -34.78
N GLN A 180 -0.71 -2.00 -35.04
CA GLN A 180 -0.60 -3.39 -34.57
C GLN A 180 -0.13 -3.50 -33.10
N ASP A 181 0.31 -2.42 -32.48
CA ASP A 181 0.88 -2.47 -31.12
C ASP A 181 -0.22 -2.39 -30.04
N GLY A 182 -1.41 -1.89 -30.42
CA GLY A 182 -2.53 -1.72 -29.49
C GLY A 182 -3.74 -2.57 -29.82
N THR A 183 -4.43 -3.06 -28.80
CA THR A 183 -5.68 -3.84 -28.97
C THR A 183 -6.82 -3.02 -29.62
N ARG A 184 -6.75 -1.67 -29.50
CA ARG A 184 -7.69 -0.70 -30.11
C ARG A 184 -7.02 0.10 -31.24
N GLY A 185 -5.97 -0.45 -31.86
CA GLY A 185 -5.20 0.23 -32.90
C GLY A 185 -4.18 1.19 -32.35
N SER A 186 -3.92 2.30 -33.07
CA SER A 186 -2.91 3.29 -32.65
C SER A 186 -3.36 4.11 -31.45
N TYR A 187 -2.44 4.35 -30.53
CA TYR A 187 -2.60 5.24 -29.39
C TYR A 187 -1.80 6.52 -29.60
N CYS A 188 -2.35 7.64 -29.16
CA CYS A 188 -1.67 8.94 -29.16
C CYS A 188 -1.29 9.33 -27.73
N LEU A 189 -0.03 9.72 -27.52
CA LEU A 189 0.43 10.46 -26.36
C LEU A 189 0.58 11.91 -26.77
N LEU A 190 -0.10 12.81 -26.07
CA LEU A 190 -0.10 14.25 -26.31
C LEU A 190 0.36 14.99 -25.06
N ALA A 191 1.48 15.69 -25.15
CA ALA A 191 1.92 16.64 -24.13
C ALA A 191 1.67 18.07 -24.64
N ARG A 192 1.01 18.89 -23.84
CA ARG A 192 0.71 20.28 -24.22
C ARG A 192 0.61 21.22 -23.02
N THR A 193 0.82 22.49 -23.30
CA THR A 193 0.37 23.58 -22.45
C THR A 193 -1.15 23.77 -22.64
N GLU A 194 -1.89 24.14 -21.59
CA GLU A 194 -3.34 24.37 -21.66
C GLU A 194 -3.67 25.82 -22.12
N PHE A 195 -2.83 26.35 -23.00
CA PHE A 195 -2.99 27.61 -23.72
C PHE A 195 -2.43 27.44 -25.14
N GLU A 196 -3.07 28.09 -26.12
CA GLU A 196 -2.73 27.96 -27.54
C GLU A 196 -1.67 28.97 -28.00
N GLU A 197 -1.66 30.17 -27.39
CA GLU A 197 -0.65 31.21 -27.60
C GLU A 197 0.28 31.28 -26.41
N ASP A 198 1.48 31.87 -26.60
CA ASP A 198 2.45 32.02 -25.51
C ASP A 198 1.81 32.67 -24.27
N PHE A 199 2.00 32.05 -23.11
CA PHE A 199 1.59 32.63 -21.84
C PHE A 199 2.46 33.83 -21.52
N LYS A 200 1.83 34.96 -21.20
CA LYS A 200 2.52 36.21 -20.85
C LYS A 200 1.92 36.77 -19.57
N ALA A 201 2.78 37.00 -18.59
CA ALA A 201 2.40 37.65 -17.33
C ALA A 201 3.40 38.74 -16.97
N THR A 202 2.88 39.93 -16.76
CA THR A 202 3.71 41.03 -16.24
C THR A 202 3.51 41.09 -14.74
N LEU A 203 4.57 40.81 -13.97
CA LEU A 203 4.53 40.62 -12.53
C LEU A 203 5.25 41.79 -11.82
N GLU A 204 4.52 42.51 -11.01
CA GLU A 204 5.08 43.45 -10.05
C GLU A 204 5.78 42.68 -8.90
N PRO A 205 6.65 43.32 -8.11
CA PRO A 205 7.21 42.71 -6.91
C PRO A 205 6.14 42.11 -5.99
N GLY A 206 6.26 40.83 -5.67
CA GLY A 206 5.31 40.07 -4.85
C GLY A 206 4.14 39.42 -5.60
N GLU A 207 3.89 39.81 -6.86
CA GLU A 207 2.82 39.20 -7.67
C GLU A 207 3.22 37.80 -8.19
N SER A 208 2.21 36.97 -8.45
CA SER A 208 2.36 35.63 -9.00
C SER A 208 1.37 35.35 -10.12
N ALA A 209 1.76 34.46 -11.03
CA ALA A 209 0.88 33.90 -12.05
C ALA A 209 1.07 32.40 -12.16
N SER A 210 0.03 31.70 -12.58
CA SER A 210 0.09 30.25 -12.80
C SER A 210 -0.20 29.91 -14.25
N PHE A 211 0.45 28.86 -14.72
CA PHE A 211 0.15 28.23 -16.00
C PHE A 211 0.07 26.72 -15.86
N TYR A 212 -0.52 26.06 -16.83
CA TYR A 212 -0.99 24.69 -16.72
C TYR A 212 -0.56 23.87 -17.92
N CYS A 213 -0.20 22.61 -17.66
CA CYS A 213 0.21 21.66 -18.67
C CYS A 213 -0.44 20.29 -18.41
N SER A 214 -0.60 19.50 -19.48
CA SER A 214 -1.10 18.15 -19.38
C SER A 214 -0.38 17.19 -20.31
N ILE A 215 -0.38 15.92 -19.93
CA ILE A 215 0.03 14.80 -20.76
C ILE A 215 -1.14 13.83 -20.80
N GLN A 216 -1.73 13.62 -22.00
CA GLN A 216 -2.93 12.83 -22.22
C GLN A 216 -2.63 11.66 -23.11
N ALA A 217 -3.42 10.58 -23.00
CA ALA A 217 -3.38 9.48 -23.93
C ALA A 217 -4.78 9.06 -24.35
N PHE A 218 -4.93 8.65 -25.59
CA PHE A 218 -6.20 8.21 -26.15
C PHE A 218 -6.00 7.29 -27.38
N ALA A 219 -7.01 6.46 -27.67
CA ALA A 219 -7.02 5.62 -28.87
C ALA A 219 -7.54 6.44 -30.06
N LEU A 220 -6.74 6.53 -31.12
CA LEU A 220 -7.08 7.36 -32.31
C LEU A 220 -8.33 6.91 -33.05
N ALA A 221 -8.73 5.64 -32.89
CA ALA A 221 -9.89 5.09 -33.58
C ALA A 221 -11.22 5.74 -33.15
N ASP A 222 -11.36 5.96 -31.82
CA ASP A 222 -12.66 6.29 -31.21
C ASP A 222 -12.58 7.37 -30.11
N GLU A 223 -11.39 7.87 -29.80
CA GLU A 223 -11.17 8.91 -28.78
C GLU A 223 -10.45 10.13 -29.37
N ARG A 224 -10.51 11.23 -28.67
CA ARG A 224 -9.85 12.49 -29.02
C ARG A 224 -9.26 13.13 -27.76
N GLU A 225 -8.37 14.08 -27.95
CA GLU A 225 -7.89 14.94 -26.87
C GLU A 225 -9.05 15.68 -26.20
N ILE A 226 -8.85 15.98 -24.94
CA ILE A 226 -9.80 16.74 -24.12
C ILE A 226 -9.13 18.03 -23.61
N ALA A 227 -9.89 19.11 -23.51
CA ALA A 227 -9.46 20.30 -22.77
C ALA A 227 -9.52 19.97 -21.27
N LEU A 228 -8.46 20.29 -20.55
CA LEU A 228 -8.36 20.03 -19.10
C LEU A 228 -8.35 21.34 -18.33
N ASP A 229 -9.25 21.47 -17.39
CA ASP A 229 -9.13 22.45 -16.31
C ASP A 229 -8.20 21.87 -15.23
N VAL A 230 -6.91 22.13 -15.36
CA VAL A 230 -5.88 21.55 -14.46
C VAL A 230 -6.03 22.09 -13.04
N GLU A 231 -6.59 23.30 -12.84
CA GLU A 231 -6.89 23.79 -11.48
C GLU A 231 -7.99 22.97 -10.82
N GLN A 232 -9.05 22.63 -11.59
CA GLN A 232 -10.10 21.73 -11.10
C GLN A 232 -9.58 20.32 -10.86
N GLU A 233 -8.69 19.78 -11.73
CA GLU A 233 -8.06 18.46 -11.51
C GLU A 233 -7.17 18.47 -10.25
N LEU A 234 -6.47 19.58 -9.96
CA LEU A 234 -5.72 19.75 -8.70
C LEU A 234 -6.66 19.74 -7.49
N ALA A 235 -7.79 20.47 -7.59
CA ALA A 235 -8.80 20.49 -6.53
C ALA A 235 -9.38 19.09 -6.29
N ASN A 236 -9.67 18.35 -7.37
CA ASN A 236 -10.15 16.96 -7.31
C ASN A 236 -9.12 16.03 -6.65
N ARG A 237 -7.82 16.18 -6.99
CA ARG A 237 -6.74 15.40 -6.39
C ARG A 237 -6.61 15.67 -4.89
N LYS A 238 -6.63 16.94 -4.49
CA LYS A 238 -6.62 17.33 -3.08
C LYS A 238 -7.85 16.79 -2.34
N ALA A 239 -9.03 16.90 -2.93
CA ALA A 239 -10.26 16.37 -2.33
C ALA A 239 -10.20 14.85 -2.12
N TYR A 240 -9.61 14.10 -3.05
CA TYR A 240 -9.35 12.66 -2.89
C TYR A 240 -8.38 12.38 -1.73
N VAL A 241 -7.26 13.09 -1.66
CA VAL A 241 -6.28 12.94 -0.57
C VAL A 241 -6.94 13.24 0.78
N ASP A 242 -7.68 14.35 0.88
CA ASP A 242 -8.41 14.75 2.08
C ASP A 242 -9.50 13.72 2.45
N GLU A 243 -10.20 13.15 1.47
CA GLU A 243 -11.18 12.10 1.73
C GLU A 243 -10.54 10.93 2.45
N VAL A 244 -9.45 10.41 1.89
CA VAL A 244 -8.80 9.20 2.39
C VAL A 244 -8.07 9.45 3.72
N THR A 245 -7.41 10.62 3.88
CA THR A 245 -6.55 10.89 5.04
C THR A 245 -7.27 11.60 6.19
N MET A 246 -8.29 12.41 5.91
CA MET A 246 -8.94 13.26 6.92
C MET A 246 -10.38 12.87 7.24
N LYS A 247 -11.13 12.28 6.28
CA LYS A 247 -12.57 12.01 6.47
C LYS A 247 -12.90 10.54 6.70
N LYS A 248 -12.03 9.63 6.24
CA LYS A 248 -12.17 8.18 6.44
C LYS A 248 -11.41 7.73 7.69
N LEU A 249 -11.08 6.43 7.79
CA LEU A 249 -10.33 5.88 8.92
C LEU A 249 -9.12 6.75 9.28
N GLN A 250 -8.96 7.06 10.54
CA GLN A 250 -7.80 7.82 11.05
C GLN A 250 -7.14 7.07 12.20
N PHE A 251 -5.84 7.17 12.28
CA PHE A 251 -5.03 6.65 13.37
C PHE A 251 -4.29 7.79 14.06
N ARG A 252 -4.27 7.77 15.38
CA ARG A 252 -3.51 8.71 16.22
C ARG A 252 -2.71 7.94 17.24
N CYS A 253 -1.43 8.24 17.34
CA CYS A 253 -0.51 7.67 18.32
C CYS A 253 0.59 8.67 18.69
N PRO A 254 1.41 8.41 19.71
CA PRO A 254 2.52 9.29 20.10
C PRO A 254 3.66 9.37 19.07
N ASP A 255 3.73 8.46 18.09
CA ASP A 255 4.78 8.42 17.07
C ASP A 255 4.29 9.00 15.74
N ASN A 256 4.76 10.20 15.41
CA ASN A 256 4.36 10.90 14.19
C ASN A 256 4.82 10.19 12.91
N THR A 257 5.93 9.45 12.93
CA THR A 257 6.43 8.74 11.76
C THR A 257 5.51 7.57 11.40
N ILE A 258 5.14 6.76 12.39
CA ILE A 258 4.19 5.65 12.20
C ILE A 258 2.82 6.20 11.77
N GLN A 259 2.34 7.27 12.42
CA GLN A 259 1.08 7.90 12.06
C GLN A 259 1.09 8.43 10.62
N THR A 260 2.14 9.15 10.21
CA THR A 260 2.24 9.69 8.86
C THR A 260 2.37 8.60 7.81
N LEU A 261 3.15 7.55 8.06
CA LEU A 261 3.24 6.42 7.13
C LEU A 261 1.91 5.67 6.99
N PHE A 262 1.12 5.57 8.07
CA PHE A 262 -0.24 5.03 8.01
C PHE A 262 -1.13 5.86 7.07
N GLU A 263 -1.09 7.19 7.17
CA GLU A 263 -1.86 8.09 6.31
C GLU A 263 -1.40 8.01 4.84
N MET A 264 -0.09 8.01 4.59
CA MET A 264 0.48 7.86 3.24
C MET A 264 0.13 6.48 2.66
N SER A 265 0.18 5.42 3.47
CA SER A 265 -0.21 4.07 3.05
C SER A 265 -1.70 3.98 2.66
N LYS A 266 -2.58 4.74 3.30
CA LYS A 266 -3.99 4.81 2.88
C LYS A 266 -4.14 5.43 1.49
N ILE A 267 -3.40 6.51 1.20
CA ILE A 267 -3.40 7.12 -0.14
C ILE A 267 -2.97 6.06 -1.16
N ARG A 268 -1.83 5.40 -0.94
CA ARG A 268 -1.28 4.44 -1.89
C ARG A 268 -2.18 3.22 -2.07
N ALA A 269 -2.71 2.62 -1.00
CA ALA A 269 -3.63 1.49 -1.07
C ALA A 269 -4.94 1.82 -1.82
N SER A 270 -5.38 3.09 -1.80
CA SER A 270 -6.59 3.56 -2.45
C SER A 270 -6.37 4.07 -3.89
N GLU A 271 -5.14 4.19 -4.32
CA GLU A 271 -4.73 4.44 -5.72
C GLU A 271 -4.86 3.17 -6.57
N SER A 272 -4.17 2.98 -7.61
CA SER A 272 -4.13 1.74 -8.43
C SER A 272 -5.48 1.02 -8.63
N ILE A 273 -6.59 1.73 -8.45
CA ILE A 273 -7.95 1.27 -8.75
C ILE A 273 -8.35 1.87 -10.09
N PHE A 274 -8.53 1.03 -11.09
CA PHE A 274 -8.75 1.48 -12.46
C PHE A 274 -10.13 1.11 -12.97
N HIS A 275 -10.72 2.00 -13.77
CA HIS A 275 -11.90 1.67 -14.59
C HIS A 275 -11.51 0.65 -15.65
N THR A 276 -12.11 -0.53 -15.57
CA THR A 276 -11.92 -1.63 -16.53
C THR A 276 -13.25 -2.05 -17.15
N GLN A 277 -13.22 -3.01 -18.05
CA GLN A 277 -14.45 -3.59 -18.63
C GLN A 277 -15.28 -4.37 -17.59
N ASN A 278 -14.66 -4.83 -16.50
CA ASN A 278 -15.34 -5.55 -15.42
C ASN A 278 -15.81 -4.65 -14.26
N GLY A 279 -15.59 -3.35 -14.33
CA GLY A 279 -15.79 -2.39 -13.26
C GLY A 279 -14.49 -1.88 -12.69
N LEU A 280 -14.51 -1.40 -11.46
CA LEU A 280 -13.28 -0.97 -10.78
C LEU A 280 -12.45 -2.18 -10.39
N MET A 281 -11.18 -2.21 -10.79
CA MET A 281 -10.22 -3.25 -10.43
C MET A 281 -8.97 -2.62 -9.82
N HIS A 282 -8.55 -3.16 -8.69
CA HIS A 282 -7.28 -2.79 -8.07
C HIS A 282 -6.16 -3.61 -8.69
N ALA A 283 -5.15 -2.95 -9.22
CA ALA A 283 -3.94 -3.57 -9.75
C ALA A 283 -2.74 -3.24 -8.85
N PRO A 284 -1.71 -4.07 -8.76
CA PRO A 284 -0.56 -3.80 -7.90
C PRO A 284 0.17 -2.49 -8.21
N GLY A 285 0.36 -2.16 -9.48
CA GLY A 285 1.13 -0.99 -9.89
C GLY A 285 2.62 -1.29 -10.06
N GLY A 286 3.48 -0.48 -9.48
CA GLY A 286 4.94 -0.70 -9.42
C GLY A 286 5.63 -0.67 -10.77
N GLU A 287 5.15 0.14 -11.71
CA GLU A 287 5.70 0.31 -13.08
C GLU A 287 5.59 -0.94 -13.99
N SER A 288 4.86 -1.99 -13.56
CA SER A 288 4.77 -3.21 -14.37
C SER A 288 3.40 -3.89 -14.32
N TYR A 289 2.69 -3.81 -13.21
CA TYR A 289 1.57 -4.70 -12.90
C TYR A 289 0.20 -4.00 -12.92
N TYR A 290 -0.07 -3.22 -13.96
CA TYR A 290 -1.31 -2.42 -14.06
C TYR A 290 -2.40 -3.09 -14.89
N ALA A 291 -2.02 -4.06 -15.73
CA ALA A 291 -2.94 -4.71 -16.66
C ALA A 291 -3.68 -5.91 -16.07
N ALA A 292 -3.46 -6.22 -14.79
CA ALA A 292 -4.11 -7.35 -14.12
C ALA A 292 -4.25 -7.11 -12.62
N MET A 293 -5.16 -7.84 -11.98
CA MET A 293 -5.20 -8.01 -10.53
C MET A 293 -4.65 -9.38 -10.14
N TRP A 294 -3.92 -9.46 -9.02
CA TRP A 294 -3.42 -10.71 -8.46
C TRP A 294 -4.26 -11.17 -7.28
N CYS A 295 -4.41 -12.49 -7.14
CA CYS A 295 -5.22 -13.11 -6.10
C CYS A 295 -4.76 -12.72 -4.68
N ASN A 296 -3.47 -12.91 -4.40
CA ASN A 296 -2.87 -12.61 -3.11
C ASN A 296 -2.98 -11.14 -2.74
N ASP A 297 -2.64 -10.22 -3.66
CA ASP A 297 -2.72 -8.78 -3.43
C ASP A 297 -4.13 -8.34 -3.02
N GLN A 298 -5.14 -8.93 -3.66
CA GLN A 298 -6.53 -8.62 -3.37
C GLN A 298 -7.01 -9.31 -2.10
N ALA A 299 -6.88 -10.65 -2.04
CA ALA A 299 -7.50 -11.44 -1.00
C ALA A 299 -6.79 -11.32 0.36
N GLU A 300 -5.46 -11.25 0.34
CA GLU A 300 -4.69 -11.23 1.58
C GLU A 300 -4.37 -9.81 2.06
N TYR A 301 -4.13 -8.85 1.15
CA TYR A 301 -3.53 -7.57 1.53
C TYR A 301 -4.56 -6.45 1.60
N VAL A 302 -5.20 -6.09 0.49
CA VAL A 302 -5.92 -4.83 0.40
C VAL A 302 -7.43 -4.95 0.61
N ASN A 303 -8.09 -5.99 0.08
CA ASN A 303 -9.55 -6.07 0.14
C ASN A 303 -10.12 -6.16 1.57
N PRO A 304 -9.51 -6.91 2.52
CA PRO A 304 -9.95 -6.88 3.91
C PRO A 304 -9.72 -5.53 4.62
N PHE A 305 -8.87 -4.65 4.07
CA PHE A 305 -8.65 -3.32 4.62
C PHE A 305 -9.71 -2.29 4.18
N PHE A 306 -10.26 -2.40 2.98
CA PHE A 306 -11.22 -1.40 2.45
C PHE A 306 -12.49 -1.20 3.30
N PRO A 307 -13.09 -2.23 3.93
CA PRO A 307 -14.18 -2.02 4.87
C PRO A 307 -13.79 -1.19 6.09
N PHE A 308 -12.58 -1.34 6.60
CA PHE A 308 -12.07 -0.49 7.69
C PHE A 308 -11.94 0.96 7.26
N LEU A 309 -11.33 1.17 6.10
CA LEU A 309 -11.11 2.50 5.54
C LEU A 309 -12.43 3.20 5.24
N GLY A 310 -13.47 2.45 4.81
CA GLY A 310 -14.75 3.01 4.39
C GLY A 310 -14.68 3.74 3.06
N TYR A 311 -13.73 3.39 2.19
CA TYR A 311 -13.57 3.98 0.87
C TYR A 311 -14.39 3.22 -0.16
N ASP A 312 -15.40 3.90 -0.75
CA ASP A 312 -16.40 3.25 -1.60
C ASP A 312 -15.80 2.60 -2.85
N LYS A 313 -14.86 3.28 -3.53
CA LYS A 313 -14.20 2.71 -4.71
C LYS A 313 -13.33 1.50 -4.37
N GLY A 314 -12.69 1.48 -3.20
CA GLY A 314 -11.98 0.32 -2.70
C GLY A 314 -12.92 -0.87 -2.47
N ASN A 315 -14.05 -0.62 -1.82
CA ASN A 315 -15.08 -1.66 -1.62
C ASN A 315 -15.70 -2.15 -2.94
N GLU A 316 -15.90 -1.26 -3.92
CA GLU A 316 -16.37 -1.64 -5.25
C GLU A 316 -15.34 -2.50 -5.98
N SER A 317 -14.05 -2.14 -5.93
CA SER A 317 -12.98 -2.92 -6.55
C SER A 317 -12.85 -4.31 -5.91
N ALA A 318 -13.02 -4.42 -4.59
CA ALA A 318 -13.07 -5.70 -3.91
C ALA A 318 -14.23 -6.57 -4.40
N MET A 319 -15.43 -5.99 -4.53
CA MET A 319 -16.58 -6.71 -5.10
C MET A 319 -16.34 -7.17 -6.54
N THR A 320 -15.66 -6.36 -7.35
CA THR A 320 -15.25 -6.77 -8.71
C THR A 320 -14.33 -7.99 -8.63
N THR A 321 -13.36 -8.01 -7.74
CA THR A 321 -12.47 -9.17 -7.52
C THR A 321 -13.29 -10.43 -7.25
N TRP A 322 -14.19 -10.39 -6.26
CA TRP A 322 -14.98 -11.57 -5.88
C TRP A 322 -15.89 -12.05 -7.00
N ARG A 323 -16.52 -11.14 -7.75
CA ARG A 323 -17.35 -11.48 -8.93
C ARG A 323 -16.53 -12.08 -10.07
N CYS A 324 -15.31 -11.61 -10.28
CA CYS A 324 -14.45 -12.16 -11.32
C CYS A 324 -13.99 -13.58 -10.96
N TYR A 325 -13.54 -13.82 -9.73
CA TYR A 325 -13.15 -15.16 -9.28
C TYR A 325 -14.35 -16.13 -9.21
N LEU A 326 -15.54 -15.64 -8.84
CA LEU A 326 -16.76 -16.46 -8.87
C LEU A 326 -17.08 -17.03 -10.28
N LYS A 327 -16.70 -16.34 -11.34
CA LYS A 327 -16.86 -16.86 -12.71
C LYS A 327 -15.86 -17.95 -13.09
N LEU A 328 -14.79 -18.11 -12.30
CA LEU A 328 -13.67 -19.02 -12.58
C LEU A 328 -13.74 -20.32 -11.76
N ILE A 329 -14.62 -20.38 -10.76
CA ILE A 329 -14.85 -21.66 -10.05
C ILE A 329 -15.45 -22.69 -11.01
N ASN A 330 -15.15 -23.95 -10.77
CA ASN A 330 -15.51 -25.04 -11.68
C ASN A 330 -15.98 -26.28 -10.90
N PRO A 331 -16.86 -27.12 -11.50
CA PRO A 331 -17.41 -28.29 -10.83
C PRO A 331 -16.38 -29.42 -10.60
N GLU A 332 -15.26 -29.39 -11.33
CA GLU A 332 -14.19 -30.38 -11.22
C GLU A 332 -13.22 -30.05 -10.07
N TYR A 333 -13.38 -28.90 -9.39
CA TYR A 333 -12.46 -28.42 -8.37
C TYR A 333 -11.01 -28.36 -8.84
N LYS A 334 -10.78 -27.82 -10.05
CA LYS A 334 -9.44 -27.44 -10.52
C LYS A 334 -9.05 -26.11 -9.90
N PHE A 335 -7.75 -25.88 -9.70
CA PHE A 335 -7.26 -24.63 -9.10
C PHE A 335 -7.69 -23.39 -9.89
N VAL A 336 -7.82 -22.27 -9.22
CA VAL A 336 -8.13 -20.97 -9.82
C VAL A 336 -6.83 -20.26 -10.26
N PRO A 337 -6.89 -19.41 -11.29
CA PRO A 337 -5.71 -18.68 -11.77
C PRO A 337 -5.23 -17.62 -10.76
N TRP A 338 -3.95 -17.28 -10.81
CA TRP A 338 -3.30 -16.29 -9.93
C TRP A 338 -3.78 -14.87 -10.19
N SER A 339 -3.98 -14.56 -11.47
CA SER A 339 -4.34 -13.21 -11.88
C SER A 339 -5.41 -13.21 -12.97
N ILE A 340 -6.13 -12.10 -13.01
CA ILE A 340 -7.16 -11.81 -14.00
C ILE A 340 -6.78 -10.53 -14.71
N ILE A 341 -6.67 -10.58 -16.03
CA ILE A 341 -6.31 -9.44 -16.85
C ILE A 341 -7.41 -8.38 -16.83
N CYS A 342 -7.06 -7.10 -16.78
CA CYS A 342 -8.01 -5.99 -16.61
C CYS A 342 -9.09 -5.89 -17.69
N GLY A 343 -8.87 -6.44 -18.88
CA GLY A 343 -9.91 -6.62 -19.89
C GLY A 343 -10.96 -7.64 -19.49
N GLY A 344 -10.64 -8.53 -18.54
CA GLY A 344 -11.50 -9.60 -18.09
C GLY A 344 -11.66 -10.74 -19.10
N ASP A 345 -10.88 -10.71 -20.14
CA ASP A 345 -10.92 -11.59 -21.31
C ASP A 345 -9.87 -12.72 -21.22
N ASP A 346 -8.95 -12.65 -20.25
CA ASP A 346 -7.92 -13.66 -20.06
C ASP A 346 -7.48 -13.75 -18.59
N VAL A 347 -6.83 -14.87 -18.25
CA VAL A 347 -6.33 -15.20 -16.91
C VAL A 347 -4.95 -15.81 -17.01
N PHE A 348 -4.19 -15.73 -15.92
CA PHE A 348 -2.88 -16.34 -15.83
C PHE A 348 -2.72 -17.09 -14.52
N GLY A 349 -2.13 -18.29 -14.56
CA GLY A 349 -1.87 -19.13 -13.41
C GLY A 349 -1.51 -20.56 -13.83
N PRO A 350 -0.22 -20.91 -13.97
CA PRO A 350 0.21 -22.20 -14.50
C PRO A 350 0.18 -23.35 -13.50
N PHE A 351 0.03 -23.07 -12.19
CA PHE A 351 -0.02 -24.06 -11.11
C PHE A 351 -0.75 -23.52 -9.87
N ASP A 352 -1.07 -24.39 -8.91
CA ASP A 352 -1.74 -24.03 -7.66
C ASP A 352 -0.77 -23.41 -6.66
N ARG A 353 -0.97 -22.13 -6.31
CA ARG A 353 -0.23 -21.43 -5.25
C ARG A 353 -0.94 -21.42 -3.89
N GLY A 354 -2.06 -22.14 -3.75
CA GLY A 354 -2.94 -22.00 -2.59
C GLY A 354 -3.94 -20.85 -2.72
N ASP A 355 -4.17 -20.35 -3.94
CA ASP A 355 -5.05 -19.19 -4.23
C ASP A 355 -6.48 -19.39 -3.71
N ALA A 356 -6.98 -20.62 -3.66
CA ALA A 356 -8.29 -20.91 -3.06
C ALA A 356 -8.32 -20.63 -1.54
N ALA A 357 -7.24 -20.91 -0.82
CA ALA A 357 -7.12 -20.57 0.60
C ALA A 357 -7.05 -19.06 0.82
N MET A 358 -6.30 -18.34 -0.05
CA MET A 358 -6.24 -16.88 -0.05
C MET A 358 -7.63 -16.26 -0.27
N LEU A 359 -8.35 -16.72 -1.30
CA LEU A 359 -9.71 -16.25 -1.61
C LEU A 359 -10.69 -16.53 -0.48
N ALA A 360 -10.70 -17.74 0.07
CA ALA A 360 -11.58 -18.09 1.18
C ALA A 360 -11.32 -17.20 2.41
N TYR A 361 -10.04 -16.98 2.75
CA TYR A 361 -9.62 -16.10 3.82
C TYR A 361 -10.07 -14.65 3.58
N GLY A 362 -9.68 -14.07 2.46
CA GLY A 362 -9.96 -12.66 2.17
C GLY A 362 -11.44 -12.37 2.00
N ALA A 363 -12.15 -13.20 1.24
CA ALA A 363 -13.57 -13.01 0.97
C ALA A 363 -14.45 -13.17 2.23
N SER A 364 -14.16 -14.17 3.09
CA SER A 364 -14.92 -14.35 4.33
C SER A 364 -14.69 -13.20 5.32
N ARG A 365 -13.44 -12.73 5.46
CA ARG A 365 -13.10 -11.55 6.26
C ARG A 365 -13.80 -10.31 5.74
N TYR A 366 -13.67 -10.03 4.44
CA TYR A 366 -14.30 -8.90 3.78
C TYR A 366 -15.81 -8.87 4.01
N CYS A 367 -16.52 -9.99 3.81
CA CYS A 367 -17.97 -10.06 4.01
C CYS A 367 -18.39 -9.78 5.45
N LEU A 368 -17.66 -10.30 6.44
CA LEU A 368 -17.92 -10.01 7.86
C LEU A 368 -17.69 -8.51 8.17
N GLU A 369 -16.61 -7.95 7.68
CA GLU A 369 -16.22 -6.56 7.91
C GLU A 369 -17.17 -5.58 7.23
N ARG A 370 -17.64 -5.89 6.01
CA ARG A 370 -18.70 -5.13 5.33
C ARG A 370 -20.01 -5.16 6.12
N GLY A 371 -20.31 -6.29 6.76
CA GLY A 371 -21.48 -6.43 7.59
C GLY A 371 -22.82 -6.31 6.84
N GLU A 372 -22.84 -6.60 5.55
CA GLU A 372 -23.99 -6.51 4.65
C GLU A 372 -24.39 -7.90 4.16
N ARG A 373 -25.60 -8.34 4.50
CA ARG A 373 -26.11 -9.67 4.18
C ARG A 373 -26.12 -9.93 2.67
N ASP A 374 -26.59 -8.97 1.88
CA ASP A 374 -26.74 -9.14 0.43
C ASP A 374 -25.37 -9.28 -0.27
N ILE A 375 -24.38 -8.54 0.20
CA ILE A 375 -22.98 -8.70 -0.25
C ILE A 375 -22.46 -10.09 0.10
N ALA A 376 -22.66 -10.50 1.34
CA ALA A 376 -22.20 -11.81 1.80
C ALA A 376 -22.88 -12.94 1.04
N GLN A 377 -24.16 -12.84 0.71
CA GLN A 377 -24.89 -13.82 -0.11
C GLN A 377 -24.33 -13.91 -1.55
N GLN A 378 -23.95 -12.78 -2.14
CA GLN A 378 -23.34 -12.76 -3.48
C GLN A 378 -21.96 -13.44 -3.49
N VAL A 379 -21.17 -13.29 -2.44
CA VAL A 379 -19.79 -13.78 -2.35
C VAL A 379 -19.74 -15.22 -1.80
N TRP A 380 -20.73 -15.65 -1.05
CA TRP A 380 -20.76 -16.95 -0.39
C TRP A 380 -20.45 -18.15 -1.31
N PRO A 381 -20.99 -18.25 -2.54
CA PRO A 381 -20.69 -19.39 -3.42
C PRO A 381 -19.19 -19.52 -3.76
N LEU A 382 -18.47 -18.40 -3.86
CA LEU A 382 -17.02 -18.42 -4.03
C LEU A 382 -16.33 -18.97 -2.78
N ILE A 383 -16.72 -18.47 -1.60
CA ILE A 383 -16.16 -18.91 -0.31
C ILE A 383 -16.38 -20.40 -0.13
N GLU A 384 -17.61 -20.89 -0.32
CA GLU A 384 -18.00 -22.28 -0.17
C GLU A 384 -17.20 -23.20 -1.10
N TRP A 385 -17.04 -22.80 -2.37
CA TRP A 385 -16.23 -23.53 -3.33
C TRP A 385 -14.76 -23.58 -2.91
N CYS A 386 -14.19 -22.46 -2.48
CA CYS A 386 -12.80 -22.42 -2.05
C CYS A 386 -12.54 -23.26 -0.79
N LEU A 387 -13.49 -23.25 0.17
CA LEU A 387 -13.38 -24.10 1.36
C LEU A 387 -13.41 -25.58 1.00
N GLU A 388 -14.31 -25.99 0.10
CA GLU A 388 -14.39 -27.38 -0.37
C GLU A 388 -13.15 -27.75 -1.20
N TYR A 389 -12.63 -26.84 -2.04
CA TYR A 389 -11.37 -27.05 -2.75
C TYR A 389 -10.23 -27.36 -1.79
N CYS A 390 -10.01 -26.53 -0.79
CA CYS A 390 -8.96 -26.76 0.22
C CYS A 390 -9.20 -28.04 1.04
N HIS A 391 -10.45 -28.35 1.36
CA HIS A 391 -10.80 -29.59 2.05
C HIS A 391 -10.39 -30.84 1.26
N ARG A 392 -10.63 -30.85 -0.04
CA ARG A 392 -10.22 -31.94 -0.96
C ARG A 392 -8.71 -32.04 -1.13
N ARG A 393 -7.96 -30.99 -0.83
CA ARG A 393 -6.49 -30.95 -0.88
C ARG A 393 -5.82 -31.30 0.44
N ILE A 394 -6.58 -31.63 1.48
CA ILE A 394 -5.98 -32.10 2.73
C ILE A 394 -5.28 -33.45 2.47
N ASN A 395 -3.97 -33.47 2.71
CA ASN A 395 -3.12 -34.63 2.51
C ASN A 395 -3.17 -35.59 3.71
N GLN A 396 -2.43 -36.68 3.63
CA GLN A 396 -2.36 -37.71 4.69
C GLN A 396 -1.85 -37.20 6.06
N ASN A 397 -1.18 -36.01 6.07
CA ASN A 397 -0.70 -35.37 7.28
C ASN A 397 -1.75 -34.39 7.85
N GLY A 398 -2.90 -34.24 7.20
CA GLY A 398 -3.99 -33.37 7.63
C GLY A 398 -3.75 -31.90 7.38
N VAL A 399 -2.83 -31.53 6.47
CA VAL A 399 -2.53 -30.15 6.04
C VAL A 399 -2.86 -29.97 4.56
N VAL A 400 -3.07 -28.74 4.12
CA VAL A 400 -3.49 -28.45 2.74
C VAL A 400 -2.31 -28.52 1.79
N ALA A 401 -2.43 -29.34 0.77
CA ALA A 401 -1.45 -29.44 -0.32
C ALA A 401 -1.62 -28.32 -1.35
N SER A 402 -0.52 -27.78 -1.84
CA SER A 402 -0.44 -26.83 -2.95
C SER A 402 0.91 -27.00 -3.67
N GLU A 403 0.95 -26.70 -4.97
CA GLU A 403 2.16 -26.86 -5.79
C GLU A 403 3.18 -25.73 -5.53
N GLY A 404 2.71 -24.61 -5.01
CA GLY A 404 3.53 -23.45 -4.72
C GLY A 404 2.94 -22.58 -3.61
N ASP A 405 3.45 -21.36 -3.53
CA ASP A 405 2.95 -20.28 -2.69
C ASP A 405 2.94 -18.94 -3.46
N GLU A 406 2.61 -17.87 -2.79
CA GLU A 406 2.59 -16.52 -3.40
C GLU A 406 3.95 -16.01 -3.89
N LEU A 407 5.06 -16.66 -3.52
CA LEU A 407 6.40 -16.35 -4.03
C LEU A 407 6.69 -17.00 -5.40
N GLU A 408 5.73 -17.72 -6.00
CA GLU A 408 5.76 -18.15 -7.40
C GLU A 408 7.01 -19.00 -7.75
N HIS A 409 7.35 -19.95 -6.89
CA HIS A 409 8.53 -20.80 -7.01
C HIS A 409 9.90 -20.07 -6.95
N ARG A 410 9.94 -18.80 -6.54
CA ARG A 410 11.23 -18.10 -6.28
C ARG A 410 12.01 -18.76 -5.15
N LEU A 411 11.30 -19.37 -4.21
CA LEU A 411 11.85 -20.19 -3.14
C LEU A 411 11.06 -21.51 -3.07
N PRO A 412 11.67 -22.61 -2.62
CA PRO A 412 10.95 -23.88 -2.45
C PRO A 412 9.79 -23.75 -1.46
N SER A 413 8.65 -24.39 -1.76
CA SER A 413 7.45 -24.39 -0.92
C SER A 413 6.95 -25.78 -0.52
N GLY A 414 7.57 -26.86 -1.08
CA GLY A 414 7.16 -28.26 -0.85
C GLY A 414 5.79 -28.59 -1.44
N ASP A 415 5.28 -29.79 -1.15
CA ASP A 415 3.95 -30.24 -1.59
C ASP A 415 2.82 -29.72 -0.69
N ALA A 416 3.16 -29.16 0.46
CA ALA A 416 2.28 -28.48 1.39
C ALA A 416 3.10 -27.44 2.17
N ASN A 417 2.58 -26.23 2.30
CA ASN A 417 3.27 -25.16 3.01
C ASN A 417 2.44 -24.55 4.14
N LEU A 418 3.15 -23.93 5.06
CA LEU A 418 2.60 -23.34 6.28
C LEU A 418 1.61 -22.20 5.97
N CYS A 419 1.87 -21.40 4.93
CA CYS A 419 1.03 -20.29 4.53
C CYS A 419 -0.36 -20.75 4.11
N THR A 420 -0.47 -21.66 3.12
CA THR A 420 -1.74 -22.17 2.60
C THR A 420 -2.60 -22.77 3.70
N SER A 421 -1.99 -23.60 4.58
CA SER A 421 -2.72 -24.23 5.69
C SER A 421 -3.19 -23.25 6.74
N SER A 422 -2.40 -22.21 7.04
CA SER A 422 -2.75 -21.17 8.01
C SER A 422 -3.87 -20.26 7.50
N LEU A 423 -3.85 -19.89 6.22
CA LEU A 423 -4.92 -19.11 5.58
C LEU A 423 -6.24 -19.90 5.56
N TYR A 424 -6.19 -21.17 5.23
CA TYR A 424 -7.39 -22.03 5.26
C TYR A 424 -7.95 -22.17 6.68
N TYR A 425 -7.11 -22.23 7.70
CA TYR A 425 -7.56 -22.25 9.10
C TYR A 425 -8.40 -21.00 9.44
N ASP A 426 -7.91 -19.80 9.11
CA ASP A 426 -8.66 -18.57 9.41
C ASP A 426 -9.90 -18.45 8.53
N ALA A 427 -9.85 -18.91 7.29
CA ALA A 427 -11.00 -18.98 6.40
C ALA A 427 -12.15 -19.82 7.00
N LEU A 428 -11.83 -20.98 7.58
CA LEU A 428 -12.82 -21.84 8.27
C LEU A 428 -13.45 -21.13 9.48
N ILE A 429 -12.64 -20.45 10.30
CA ILE A 429 -13.15 -19.69 11.47
C ILE A 429 -14.05 -18.54 11.02
N SER A 430 -13.61 -17.75 10.05
CA SER A 430 -14.36 -16.60 9.53
C SER A 430 -15.65 -17.06 8.83
N SER A 431 -15.59 -18.14 8.06
CA SER A 431 -16.76 -18.71 7.38
C SER A 431 -17.78 -19.32 8.35
N ALA A 432 -17.33 -19.85 9.51
CA ALA A 432 -18.25 -20.30 10.55
C ALA A 432 -19.11 -19.15 11.09
N TYR A 433 -18.53 -17.98 11.37
CA TYR A 433 -19.27 -16.79 11.75
C TYR A 433 -20.18 -16.29 10.61
N LEU A 434 -19.70 -16.32 9.39
CA LEU A 434 -20.46 -15.87 8.24
C LEU A 434 -21.64 -16.79 7.93
N ALA A 435 -21.50 -18.11 8.07
CA ALA A 435 -22.60 -19.09 7.94
C ALA A 435 -23.69 -18.84 8.97
N GLU A 436 -23.35 -18.51 10.22
CA GLU A 436 -24.31 -18.11 11.26
C GLU A 436 -25.08 -16.84 10.88
N GLU A 437 -24.38 -15.80 10.42
CA GLU A 437 -24.97 -14.54 9.98
C GLU A 437 -25.88 -14.72 8.75
N LEU A 438 -25.52 -15.61 7.84
CA LEU A 438 -26.33 -15.94 6.65
C LEU A 438 -27.52 -16.87 6.96
N GLY A 439 -27.54 -17.49 8.15
CA GLY A 439 -28.61 -18.42 8.55
C GLY A 439 -28.51 -19.78 7.86
N ARG A 440 -27.31 -20.23 7.50
CA ARG A 440 -27.05 -21.51 6.83
C ARG A 440 -27.17 -22.74 7.76
N GLY A 441 -27.36 -22.51 9.03
CA GLY A 441 -27.59 -23.53 10.04
C GLY A 441 -26.41 -23.73 10.99
N LYS A 442 -26.73 -24.10 12.22
CA LYS A 442 -25.75 -24.33 13.29
C LYS A 442 -24.77 -25.47 12.98
N GLN A 443 -25.23 -26.48 12.23
CA GLN A 443 -24.43 -27.65 11.90
C GLN A 443 -23.28 -27.28 10.93
N GLU A 444 -23.54 -26.44 9.94
CA GLU A 444 -22.52 -26.00 8.99
C GLU A 444 -21.40 -25.21 9.69
N ALA A 445 -21.77 -24.23 10.50
CA ALA A 445 -20.81 -23.45 11.30
C ALA A 445 -20.02 -24.34 12.28
N ALA A 446 -20.68 -25.33 12.91
CA ALA A 446 -20.00 -26.28 13.80
C ALA A 446 -19.00 -27.17 13.03
N THR A 447 -19.33 -27.56 11.80
CA THR A 447 -18.44 -28.33 10.93
C THR A 447 -17.17 -27.53 10.60
N TYR A 448 -17.30 -26.27 10.19
CA TYR A 448 -16.12 -25.43 9.92
C TYR A 448 -15.24 -25.22 11.16
N ARG A 449 -15.86 -24.98 12.33
CA ARG A 449 -15.09 -24.88 13.59
C ARG A 449 -14.36 -26.16 13.95
N LYS A 450 -14.98 -27.32 13.73
CA LYS A 450 -14.33 -28.63 13.94
C LYS A 450 -13.14 -28.83 13.00
N GLN A 451 -13.35 -28.58 11.70
CA GLN A 451 -12.28 -28.65 10.71
C GLN A 451 -11.10 -27.71 11.05
N ALA A 452 -11.39 -26.48 11.48
CA ALA A 452 -10.38 -25.54 11.93
C ALA A 452 -9.59 -26.06 13.14
N ALA A 453 -10.27 -26.62 14.13
CA ALA A 453 -9.60 -27.17 15.31
C ALA A 453 -8.68 -28.36 14.98
N GLU A 454 -9.12 -29.26 14.09
CA GLU A 454 -8.33 -30.39 13.59
C GLU A 454 -7.13 -29.90 12.77
N LEU A 455 -7.35 -28.94 11.87
CA LEU A 455 -6.28 -28.36 11.04
C LEU A 455 -5.22 -27.67 11.90
N ARG A 456 -5.60 -26.91 12.94
CA ARG A 456 -4.64 -26.27 13.85
C ARG A 456 -3.72 -27.28 14.53
N GLN A 457 -4.28 -28.41 14.99
CA GLN A 457 -3.48 -29.48 15.58
C GLN A 457 -2.51 -30.09 14.56
N ASN A 458 -2.97 -30.29 13.33
CA ASN A 458 -2.17 -30.86 12.26
C ASN A 458 -1.07 -29.88 11.78
N ILE A 459 -1.35 -28.57 11.75
CA ILE A 459 -0.35 -27.52 11.47
C ILE A 459 0.79 -27.60 12.47
N ASP A 460 0.49 -27.63 13.78
CA ASP A 460 1.54 -27.77 14.80
C ASP A 460 2.28 -29.10 14.68
N LYS A 461 1.56 -30.21 14.52
CA LYS A 461 2.16 -31.54 14.41
C LYS A 461 3.08 -31.68 13.19
N PHE A 462 2.72 -31.11 12.03
CA PHE A 462 3.44 -31.30 10.77
C PHE A 462 4.55 -30.28 10.55
N PHE A 463 4.28 -29.00 10.85
CA PHE A 463 5.25 -27.94 10.58
C PHE A 463 6.15 -27.58 11.76
N HIS A 464 5.81 -27.96 13.00
CA HIS A 464 6.68 -27.72 14.14
C HIS A 464 8.07 -28.34 13.93
N ALA A 465 9.11 -27.53 14.13
CA ALA A 465 10.49 -27.95 14.05
C ALA A 465 11.41 -27.00 14.82
N ILE A 466 12.59 -27.49 15.17
CA ILE A 466 13.70 -26.63 15.57
C ILE A 466 14.45 -26.27 14.28
N VAL A 467 14.35 -25.03 13.84
CA VAL A 467 15.00 -24.54 12.62
C VAL A 467 16.06 -23.54 13.01
N GLU A 468 17.32 -23.79 12.64
CA GLU A 468 18.49 -22.97 12.99
C GLU A 468 18.55 -22.60 14.50
N GLY A 469 18.11 -23.53 15.36
CA GLY A 469 18.15 -23.38 16.83
C GLY A 469 16.90 -22.75 17.45
N TYR A 470 15.89 -22.38 16.68
CA TYR A 470 14.63 -21.81 17.16
C TYR A 470 13.52 -22.85 17.18
N ASP A 471 12.77 -22.95 18.27
CA ASP A 471 11.56 -23.78 18.40
C ASP A 471 10.39 -23.06 17.72
N THR A 472 10.22 -23.30 16.43
CA THR A 472 9.25 -22.59 15.56
C THR A 472 8.61 -23.54 14.56
N TYR A 473 8.41 -23.09 13.34
CA TYR A 473 7.90 -23.86 12.22
C TYR A 473 8.95 -23.97 11.10
N ARG A 474 9.06 -25.17 10.52
CA ARG A 474 9.56 -25.30 9.15
C ARG A 474 8.47 -24.84 8.18
N TYR A 475 8.84 -24.27 7.05
CA TYR A 475 7.87 -23.74 6.11
C TYR A 475 7.18 -24.85 5.28
N TYR A 476 7.92 -25.94 4.97
CA TYR A 476 7.45 -27.16 4.32
C TYR A 476 8.25 -28.37 4.84
N GLU A 477 7.83 -29.58 4.49
CA GLU A 477 8.54 -30.80 4.91
C GLU A 477 9.97 -30.86 4.34
N GLY A 478 10.97 -31.05 5.21
CA GLY A 478 12.39 -31.01 4.86
C GLY A 478 13.03 -29.63 4.80
N ASN A 479 12.28 -28.54 5.08
CA ASN A 479 12.87 -27.21 5.19
C ASN A 479 13.63 -27.08 6.51
N ASP A 480 14.94 -26.80 6.41
CA ASP A 480 15.88 -26.64 7.53
C ASP A 480 16.45 -25.22 7.66
N VAL A 481 15.96 -24.28 6.84
CA VAL A 481 16.37 -22.88 6.82
C VAL A 481 15.21 -22.00 7.27
N LEU A 482 15.48 -21.01 8.12
CA LEU A 482 14.45 -20.05 8.55
C LEU A 482 13.86 -19.29 7.36
N ARG A 483 12.54 -19.26 7.30
CA ARG A 483 11.75 -18.51 6.31
C ARG A 483 10.97 -17.40 7.00
N SER A 484 10.85 -16.26 6.38
CA SER A 484 10.04 -15.14 6.93
C SER A 484 8.57 -15.50 7.11
N TRP A 485 8.02 -16.35 6.24
CA TRP A 485 6.62 -16.79 6.26
C TRP A 485 6.20 -17.64 7.49
N ILE A 486 7.13 -17.98 8.38
CA ILE A 486 6.79 -18.56 9.70
C ILE A 486 5.92 -17.60 10.55
N CYS A 487 5.83 -16.33 10.18
CA CYS A 487 4.97 -15.34 10.84
C CYS A 487 3.47 -15.50 10.53
N ILE A 488 3.08 -16.20 9.46
CA ILE A 488 1.69 -16.30 9.01
C ILE A 488 0.75 -16.92 10.06
N PRO A 489 1.10 -18.02 10.76
CA PRO A 489 0.27 -18.54 11.84
C PRO A 489 -0.11 -17.50 12.90
N LEU A 490 0.82 -16.60 13.27
CA LEU A 490 0.57 -15.56 14.26
C LEU A 490 -0.53 -14.59 13.80
N THR A 491 -0.58 -14.26 12.52
CA THR A 491 -1.62 -13.37 11.95
C THR A 491 -2.98 -14.05 11.89
N MET A 492 -3.02 -15.38 11.85
CA MET A 492 -4.23 -16.19 11.82
C MET A 492 -4.72 -16.58 13.24
N GLY A 493 -4.01 -16.18 14.29
CA GLY A 493 -4.37 -16.46 15.67
C GLY A 493 -3.90 -17.82 16.17
N ILE A 494 -2.88 -18.40 15.53
CA ILE A 494 -2.19 -19.63 15.94
C ILE A 494 -0.93 -19.22 16.70
N TYR A 495 -0.94 -19.33 18.03
CA TYR A 495 0.15 -18.85 18.90
C TYR A 495 0.95 -19.99 19.55
N ASP A 496 0.76 -21.24 19.10
CA ASP A 496 1.37 -22.43 19.74
C ASP A 496 2.89 -22.34 19.78
N ARG A 497 3.54 -21.71 18.79
CA ARG A 497 5.00 -21.51 18.72
C ARG A 497 5.40 -20.02 18.72
N ALA A 498 4.55 -19.14 19.26
CA ALA A 498 4.74 -17.70 19.15
C ALA A 498 6.11 -17.23 19.68
N GLN A 499 6.54 -17.71 20.84
CA GLN A 499 7.81 -17.31 21.45
C GLN A 499 9.00 -17.60 20.53
N GLY A 500 9.17 -18.84 20.10
CA GLY A 500 10.30 -19.24 19.25
C GLY A 500 10.21 -18.62 17.85
N THR A 501 9.00 -18.48 17.29
CA THR A 501 8.77 -17.81 16.01
C THR A 501 9.19 -16.34 16.06
N LEU A 502 8.82 -15.62 17.11
CA LEU A 502 9.21 -14.20 17.27
C LEU A 502 10.70 -14.04 17.55
N GLN A 503 11.31 -14.95 18.30
CA GLN A 503 12.76 -14.98 18.47
C GLN A 503 13.48 -15.20 17.13
N ALA A 504 12.98 -16.09 16.28
CA ALA A 504 13.52 -16.35 14.94
C ALA A 504 13.35 -15.13 14.01
N MET A 505 12.15 -14.54 13.97
CA MET A 505 11.84 -13.39 13.13
C MET A 505 12.74 -12.19 13.40
N PHE A 506 12.98 -11.87 14.67
CA PHE A 506 13.80 -10.73 15.09
C PHE A 506 15.25 -11.12 15.37
N SER A 507 15.70 -12.28 14.90
CA SER A 507 17.08 -12.73 15.02
C SER A 507 17.97 -12.13 13.91
N PRO A 508 19.31 -12.12 14.11
CA PRO A 508 20.25 -11.72 13.06
C PRO A 508 20.20 -12.59 11.79
N GLN A 509 19.60 -13.78 11.87
CA GLN A 509 19.43 -14.66 10.71
C GLN A 509 18.36 -14.15 9.73
N LEU A 510 17.29 -13.53 10.24
CA LEU A 510 16.20 -13.01 9.41
C LEU A 510 16.12 -11.49 9.38
N TRP A 511 16.47 -10.81 10.49
CA TRP A 511 16.26 -9.36 10.56
C TRP A 511 17.46 -8.56 10.07
N THR A 512 17.19 -7.57 9.20
CA THR A 512 18.16 -6.58 8.73
C THR A 512 17.69 -5.16 9.07
N GLU A 513 18.51 -4.15 8.81
CA GLU A 513 18.10 -2.74 8.94
C GLU A 513 16.94 -2.37 8.01
N ASN A 514 16.75 -3.11 6.90
CA ASN A 514 15.73 -2.87 5.87
C ASN A 514 14.44 -3.67 6.08
N GLY A 515 14.41 -4.58 7.02
CA GLY A 515 13.29 -5.48 7.28
C GLY A 515 13.71 -6.95 7.36
N MET A 516 12.76 -7.84 7.19
CA MET A 516 12.94 -9.28 7.35
C MET A 516 13.34 -9.93 6.02
N LEU A 517 14.46 -10.67 6.00
CA LEU A 517 14.87 -11.47 4.85
C LEU A 517 13.82 -12.50 4.48
N SER A 518 13.70 -12.84 3.20
CA SER A 518 12.81 -13.91 2.72
C SER A 518 13.16 -15.26 3.35
N GLN A 519 14.45 -15.54 3.50
CA GLN A 519 15.00 -16.67 4.25
C GLN A 519 16.39 -16.35 4.78
N SER A 520 16.81 -17.10 5.79
CA SER A 520 18.17 -17.01 6.34
C SER A 520 19.22 -17.25 5.25
N GLY A 521 20.26 -16.42 5.24
CA GLY A 521 21.33 -16.46 4.23
C GLY A 521 21.01 -15.83 2.87
N ASP A 522 19.79 -15.34 2.66
CA ASP A 522 19.41 -14.58 1.47
C ASP A 522 19.89 -13.11 1.55
N LYS A 523 19.71 -12.39 0.45
CA LYS A 523 19.98 -10.94 0.37
C LYS A 523 18.72 -10.14 0.06
N ILE A 524 17.61 -10.81 -0.20
CA ILE A 524 16.33 -10.20 -0.57
C ILE A 524 15.44 -10.21 0.66
N PHE A 525 14.82 -9.07 0.95
CA PHE A 525 13.75 -8.97 1.93
C PHE A 525 12.50 -8.40 1.26
N TRP A 526 11.36 -8.96 1.71
CA TRP A 526 10.05 -8.59 1.21
C TRP A 526 9.29 -7.80 2.27
N ASP A 527 8.83 -6.62 1.92
CA ASP A 527 8.05 -5.82 2.86
C ASP A 527 6.78 -6.56 3.29
N ARG A 528 6.13 -7.29 2.39
CA ARG A 528 4.94 -8.07 2.75
C ARG A 528 5.17 -9.03 3.91
N SER A 529 6.26 -9.79 3.92
CA SER A 529 6.56 -10.69 5.04
C SER A 529 6.91 -9.93 6.33
N THR A 530 7.61 -8.81 6.21
CA THR A 530 7.92 -7.91 7.34
C THR A 530 6.64 -7.33 7.95
N LEU A 531 5.70 -6.90 7.11
CA LEU A 531 4.40 -6.34 7.53
C LEU A 531 3.50 -7.39 8.19
N TYR A 532 3.46 -8.61 7.65
CA TYR A 532 2.82 -9.75 8.31
C TYR A 532 3.48 -10.05 9.65
N GLY A 533 4.82 -10.01 9.71
CA GLY A 533 5.58 -10.21 10.95
C GLY A 533 5.20 -9.21 12.03
N PHE A 534 5.12 -7.93 11.73
CA PHE A 534 4.67 -6.91 12.69
C PHE A 534 3.23 -7.14 13.15
N ARG A 535 2.31 -7.41 12.21
CA ARG A 535 0.93 -7.70 12.53
C ARG A 535 0.82 -8.91 13.47
N GLY A 536 1.54 -9.99 13.17
CA GLY A 536 1.59 -11.20 13.99
C GLY A 536 2.23 -10.96 15.36
N ALA A 537 3.30 -10.18 15.43
CA ALA A 537 3.98 -9.87 16.69
C ALA A 537 3.09 -9.08 17.66
N PHE A 538 2.37 -8.05 17.17
CA PHE A 538 1.38 -7.35 17.98
C PHE A 538 0.25 -8.28 18.40
N ALA A 539 -0.33 -9.05 17.48
CA ALA A 539 -1.43 -9.96 17.77
C ALA A 539 -1.06 -11.03 18.82
N ALA A 540 0.19 -11.48 18.82
CA ALA A 540 0.73 -12.43 19.78
C ALA A 540 1.15 -11.82 21.13
N GLY A 541 0.97 -10.49 21.31
CA GLY A 541 1.24 -9.80 22.58
C GLY A 541 2.67 -9.30 22.79
N TYR A 542 3.51 -9.28 21.76
CA TYR A 542 4.90 -8.80 21.82
C TYR A 542 5.00 -7.33 21.40
N ALA A 543 4.15 -6.49 21.99
CA ALA A 543 3.94 -5.12 21.57
C ALA A 543 5.20 -4.23 21.61
N ASP A 544 6.04 -4.36 22.64
CA ASP A 544 7.27 -3.55 22.78
C ASP A 544 8.28 -3.87 21.68
N LYS A 545 8.48 -5.18 21.43
CA LYS A 545 9.41 -5.63 20.39
C LYS A 545 8.91 -5.25 19.00
N ALA A 546 7.60 -5.45 18.74
CA ALA A 546 6.98 -5.05 17.50
C ALA A 546 7.10 -3.54 17.26
N LEU A 547 6.86 -2.71 18.28
CA LEU A 547 7.00 -1.25 18.17
C LEU A 547 8.45 -0.83 17.91
N GLU A 548 9.42 -1.40 18.61
CA GLU A 548 10.86 -1.10 18.44
C GLU A 548 11.26 -1.23 16.95
N TYR A 549 10.89 -2.34 16.34
CA TYR A 549 11.25 -2.61 14.95
C TYR A 549 10.36 -1.88 13.95
N LEU A 550 9.08 -1.70 14.25
CA LEU A 550 8.16 -0.93 13.41
C LEU A 550 8.60 0.55 13.30
N LYS A 551 9.10 1.15 14.37
CA LYS A 551 9.66 2.52 14.35
C LYS A 551 10.85 2.61 13.39
N LYS A 552 11.79 1.68 13.45
CA LYS A 552 12.96 1.62 12.56
C LYS A 552 12.53 1.45 11.11
N PHE A 553 11.67 0.48 10.84
CA PHE A 553 11.13 0.21 9.50
C PHE A 553 10.35 1.42 8.95
N SER A 554 9.47 2.00 9.75
CA SER A 554 8.66 3.15 9.33
C SER A 554 9.52 4.39 9.05
N THR A 555 10.56 4.62 9.85
CA THR A 555 11.53 5.70 9.60
C THR A 555 12.25 5.49 8.28
N PHE A 556 12.69 4.27 8.01
CA PHE A 556 13.39 3.95 6.76
C PHE A 556 12.48 4.10 5.53
N ARG A 557 11.21 3.66 5.61
CA ARG A 557 10.27 3.74 4.47
C ARG A 557 9.69 5.13 4.26
N LEU A 558 9.53 5.93 5.32
CA LEU A 558 8.96 7.27 5.22
C LEU A 558 9.99 8.37 5.04
N LEU A 559 11.17 8.24 5.67
CA LEU A 559 12.16 9.32 5.79
C LEU A 559 13.55 8.94 5.26
N GLY A 560 13.69 7.75 4.66
CA GLY A 560 14.95 7.23 4.14
C GLY A 560 15.25 7.65 2.70
N GLU A 561 15.64 6.68 1.88
CA GLU A 561 16.11 6.94 0.50
C GLU A 561 14.99 6.90 -0.53
N HIS A 562 13.98 6.07 -0.33
CA HIS A 562 12.83 5.93 -1.23
C HIS A 562 11.55 6.13 -0.43
N VAL A 563 10.93 7.27 -0.62
CA VAL A 563 9.80 7.73 0.18
C VAL A 563 8.57 7.98 -0.71
N PRO A 564 7.35 7.96 -0.17
CA PRO A 564 6.95 7.76 1.23
C PRO A 564 6.25 6.44 1.50
N TYR A 565 6.38 5.43 0.65
CA TYR A 565 5.60 4.20 0.72
C TYR A 565 6.46 2.98 1.02
N VAL A 566 5.83 1.90 1.49
CA VAL A 566 6.42 0.56 1.52
C VAL A 566 6.65 0.07 0.08
N VAL A 567 7.61 -0.83 -0.10
CA VAL A 567 7.97 -1.42 -1.39
C VAL A 567 7.58 -2.90 -1.44
N GLU A 568 7.66 -3.54 -2.60
CA GLU A 568 7.44 -4.98 -2.70
C GLU A 568 8.60 -5.74 -2.09
N ALA A 569 9.78 -5.52 -2.64
CA ALA A 569 11.01 -6.22 -2.28
C ALA A 569 12.23 -5.31 -2.45
N TRP A 570 13.25 -5.55 -1.67
CA TRP A 570 14.52 -4.84 -1.72
C TRP A 570 15.67 -5.86 -1.78
N PRO A 571 16.68 -5.75 -2.64
CA PRO A 571 16.84 -4.79 -3.75
C PRO A 571 16.20 -5.25 -5.07
N GLU A 572 15.30 -6.22 -5.05
CA GLU A 572 14.71 -6.82 -6.25
C GLU A 572 13.92 -5.79 -7.07
N GLY A 573 14.31 -5.62 -8.35
CA GLY A 573 13.57 -4.88 -9.35
C GLY A 573 13.45 -3.36 -9.16
N GLY A 574 14.25 -2.78 -8.26
CA GLY A 574 14.12 -1.39 -7.84
C GLY A 574 12.98 -1.18 -6.83
N GLN A 575 12.91 0.01 -6.24
CA GLN A 575 11.88 0.36 -5.24
C GLN A 575 10.55 0.60 -5.94
N ARG A 576 9.76 -0.45 -6.07
CA ARG A 576 8.42 -0.34 -6.61
C ARG A 576 7.44 -0.16 -5.47
N HIS A 577 6.74 0.95 -5.50
CA HIS A 577 5.72 1.27 -4.50
C HIS A 577 4.41 0.55 -4.85
N LEU A 578 4.38 -0.78 -4.70
CA LEU A 578 3.16 -1.56 -4.90
C LEU A 578 2.08 -1.13 -3.91
N SER A 579 0.85 -1.04 -4.38
CA SER A 579 -0.26 -0.49 -3.59
C SER A 579 -0.78 -1.44 -2.53
N ALA A 580 -0.72 -2.73 -2.77
CA ALA A 580 -1.27 -3.75 -1.88
C ALA A 580 -0.51 -3.86 -0.55
N GLU A 581 0.81 -3.73 -0.57
CA GLU A 581 1.66 -3.72 0.63
C GLU A 581 1.32 -2.54 1.56
N SER A 582 0.91 -1.41 1.01
CA SER A 582 0.42 -0.28 1.80
C SER A 582 -0.86 -0.63 2.58
N GLY A 583 -1.72 -1.48 2.03
CA GLY A 583 -2.86 -2.06 2.77
C GLY A 583 -2.42 -2.93 3.94
N LEU A 584 -1.39 -3.75 3.77
CA LEU A 584 -0.81 -4.55 4.85
C LEU A 584 -0.23 -3.69 5.98
N TYR A 585 0.44 -2.57 5.66
CA TYR A 585 0.94 -1.65 6.68
C TYR A 585 -0.22 -1.14 7.56
N CYS A 586 -1.33 -0.75 6.96
CA CYS A 586 -2.51 -0.30 7.72
C CYS A 586 -3.08 -1.41 8.61
N ARG A 587 -3.03 -2.65 8.16
CA ARG A 587 -3.54 -3.81 8.92
C ARG A 587 -2.67 -4.18 10.13
N ILE A 588 -1.39 -3.77 10.18
CA ILE A 588 -0.59 -3.85 11.42
C ILE A 588 -1.31 -3.13 12.57
N ILE A 589 -1.89 -1.97 12.27
CA ILE A 589 -2.56 -1.14 13.27
C ILE A 589 -3.97 -1.68 13.59
N THR A 590 -4.78 -1.96 12.56
CA THR A 590 -6.18 -2.36 12.77
C THR A 590 -6.29 -3.78 13.35
N GLU A 591 -5.55 -4.73 12.83
CA GLU A 591 -5.65 -6.15 13.21
C GLU A 591 -4.54 -6.59 14.18
N GLY A 592 -3.37 -5.96 14.14
CA GLY A 592 -2.26 -6.24 15.05
C GLY A 592 -2.38 -5.45 16.36
N LEU A 593 -2.17 -4.14 16.33
CA LEU A 593 -2.11 -3.28 17.54
C LEU A 593 -3.48 -3.18 18.24
N LEU A 594 -4.55 -2.89 17.50
CA LEU A 594 -5.92 -2.86 18.05
C LEU A 594 -6.48 -4.26 18.27
N GLY A 595 -6.00 -5.25 17.52
CA GLY A 595 -6.46 -6.64 17.59
C GLY A 595 -7.92 -6.81 17.19
N PHE A 596 -8.37 -6.06 16.17
CA PHE A 596 -9.73 -6.14 15.66
C PHE A 596 -9.93 -7.44 14.88
N ARG A 597 -10.95 -8.21 15.24
CA ARG A 597 -11.34 -9.43 14.52
C ARG A 597 -12.87 -9.49 14.37
N PRO A 598 -13.41 -9.56 13.15
CA PRO A 598 -14.83 -9.66 12.91
C PRO A 598 -15.36 -11.03 13.41
N THR A 599 -16.52 -11.02 14.06
CA THR A 599 -17.22 -12.21 14.58
C THR A 599 -18.70 -12.23 14.20
N GLY A 600 -19.10 -11.35 13.29
CA GLY A 600 -20.44 -11.21 12.77
C GLY A 600 -20.61 -9.86 12.08
N PHE A 601 -21.74 -9.63 11.41
CA PHE A 601 -22.00 -8.40 10.66
C PHE A 601 -22.00 -7.13 11.52
N ARG A 602 -22.33 -7.24 12.80
CA ARG A 602 -22.33 -6.13 13.77
C ARG A 602 -21.64 -6.51 15.06
N SER A 603 -20.68 -7.45 14.99
CA SER A 603 -19.93 -7.89 16.15
C SER A 603 -18.49 -8.20 15.79
N PHE A 604 -17.60 -7.87 16.70
CA PHE A 604 -16.18 -8.11 16.59
C PHE A 604 -15.53 -8.27 17.96
N THR A 605 -14.33 -8.79 18.01
CA THR A 605 -13.49 -8.76 19.20
C THR A 605 -12.39 -7.73 19.04
N LEU A 606 -11.94 -7.19 20.16
CA LEU A 606 -10.70 -6.41 20.27
C LEU A 606 -9.76 -7.10 21.24
N THR A 607 -8.47 -7.15 20.87
CA THR A 607 -7.39 -7.63 21.71
C THR A 607 -6.29 -6.55 21.77
N PRO A 608 -6.60 -5.37 22.38
CA PRO A 608 -5.76 -4.21 22.28
C PRO A 608 -4.40 -4.44 22.94
N GLN A 609 -3.36 -4.11 22.20
CA GLN A 609 -1.98 -4.08 22.69
C GLN A 609 -1.61 -2.64 23.06
N MET A 610 -0.67 -2.51 24.01
CA MET A 610 -0.17 -1.19 24.41
C MET A 610 1.30 -1.30 24.72
N PRO A 611 2.19 -0.90 23.80
CA PRO A 611 3.62 -0.83 24.09
C PRO A 611 3.90 0.00 25.32
N THR A 612 4.94 -0.34 26.09
CA THR A 612 5.26 0.36 27.35
C THR A 612 5.59 1.83 27.13
N GLU A 613 6.12 2.17 25.97
CA GLU A 613 6.46 3.55 25.58
C GLU A 613 5.21 4.44 25.36
N TRP A 614 4.04 3.82 25.06
CA TRP A 614 2.83 4.56 24.76
C TRP A 614 1.85 4.57 25.93
N ASN A 615 1.14 5.70 26.09
CA ASN A 615 0.08 5.83 27.07
C ASN A 615 -1.31 5.78 26.42
N GLU A 616 -1.40 6.10 25.14
CA GLU A 616 -2.66 6.10 24.41
C GLU A 616 -2.45 5.96 22.90
N TYR A 617 -3.49 5.48 22.23
CA TYR A 617 -3.69 5.58 20.79
C TYR A 617 -5.19 5.52 20.49
N SER A 618 -5.58 5.94 19.28
CA SER A 618 -6.98 5.87 18.85
C SER A 618 -7.11 5.61 17.35
N LEU A 619 -8.20 4.93 17.00
CA LEU A 619 -8.69 4.84 15.64
C LEU A 619 -10.08 5.46 15.57
N SER A 620 -10.26 6.40 14.64
CA SER A 620 -11.52 7.08 14.42
C SER A 620 -12.04 6.77 13.03
N ASN A 621 -13.37 6.86 12.86
CA ASN A 621 -14.05 6.54 11.61
C ASN A 621 -13.77 5.11 11.12
N ILE A 622 -13.89 4.12 12.00
CA ILE A 622 -13.84 2.71 11.63
C ILE A 622 -15.18 2.32 11.04
N TYR A 623 -15.20 1.86 9.80
CA TYR A 623 -16.44 1.46 9.10
C TYR A 623 -16.71 -0.06 9.15
N ALA A 624 -15.74 -0.86 9.57
CA ALA A 624 -15.87 -2.32 9.62
C ALA A 624 -16.88 -2.78 10.71
N CYS A 625 -17.70 -3.75 10.39
CA CYS A 625 -18.71 -4.37 11.27
C CYS A 625 -19.70 -3.37 11.87
N THR A 626 -20.03 -2.29 11.19
CA THR A 626 -20.92 -1.25 11.69
C THR A 626 -21.78 -0.64 10.58
N ASP A 627 -22.90 -0.05 10.92
CA ASP A 627 -23.77 0.71 10.00
C ASP A 627 -23.40 2.20 9.93
N GLN A 628 -22.71 2.69 10.96
CA GLN A 628 -22.19 4.04 11.07
C GLN A 628 -20.80 3.97 11.67
N PRO A 629 -19.86 4.83 11.26
CA PRO A 629 -18.50 4.75 11.73
C PRO A 629 -18.41 4.88 13.25
N ILE A 630 -17.49 4.10 13.82
CA ILE A 630 -17.19 4.10 15.24
C ILE A 630 -15.79 4.60 15.51
N ASN A 631 -15.59 5.11 16.73
CA ASN A 631 -14.27 5.53 17.22
C ASN A 631 -13.88 4.62 18.39
N ILE A 632 -12.60 4.24 18.41
CA ILE A 632 -12.04 3.43 19.51
C ILE A 632 -10.81 4.15 20.03
N SER A 633 -10.82 4.47 21.32
CA SER A 633 -9.63 4.95 22.03
C SER A 633 -9.16 3.93 23.06
N VAL A 634 -7.86 3.79 23.17
CA VAL A 634 -7.18 2.90 24.12
C VAL A 634 -6.22 3.73 24.93
N GLN A 635 -6.42 3.78 26.24
CA GLN A 635 -5.58 4.57 27.15
C GLN A 635 -5.06 3.70 28.30
N ARG A 636 -3.83 3.91 28.72
CA ARG A 636 -3.27 3.28 29.91
C ARG A 636 -3.91 3.88 31.17
N SER A 637 -4.41 3.04 32.04
CA SER A 637 -5.01 3.43 33.33
C SER A 637 -4.18 2.95 34.50
N ASN A 638 -4.50 3.43 35.70
CA ASN A 638 -3.82 3.01 36.93
C ASN A 638 -3.84 1.49 37.10
N GLY A 639 -2.71 0.92 37.55
CA GLY A 639 -2.54 -0.52 37.75
C GLY A 639 -2.25 -1.31 36.47
N GLY A 640 -1.73 -0.64 35.40
CA GLY A 640 -1.27 -1.29 34.18
C GLY A 640 -2.40 -1.80 33.28
N LYS A 641 -3.66 -1.49 33.58
CA LYS A 641 -4.82 -1.84 32.75
C LYS A 641 -5.02 -0.81 31.65
N LEU A 642 -5.75 -1.20 30.60
CA LEU A 642 -6.19 -0.35 29.50
C LEU A 642 -7.66 0.02 29.69
N LEU A 643 -7.98 1.27 29.41
CA LEU A 643 -9.34 1.75 29.24
C LEU A 643 -9.63 1.80 27.75
N VAL A 644 -10.49 0.91 27.28
CA VAL A 644 -10.93 0.83 25.88
C VAL A 644 -12.32 1.45 25.78
N LYS A 645 -12.43 2.58 25.10
CA LYS A 645 -13.68 3.31 24.92
C LYS A 645 -14.13 3.16 23.47
N VAL A 646 -15.38 2.74 23.28
CA VAL A 646 -16.02 2.63 21.96
C VAL A 646 -17.12 3.69 21.87
N GLU A 647 -17.07 4.50 20.83
CA GLU A 647 -18.01 5.61 20.59
C GLU A 647 -18.65 5.48 19.20
N LYS A 648 -19.91 5.87 19.10
CA LYS A 648 -20.69 5.96 17.86
C LYS A 648 -21.50 7.25 17.87
N ASN A 649 -21.42 8.05 16.82
CA ASN A 649 -22.12 9.33 16.72
C ASN A 649 -21.86 10.27 17.94
N GLY A 650 -20.61 10.34 18.40
CA GLY A 650 -20.20 11.16 19.54
C GLY A 650 -20.66 10.66 20.92
N LYS A 651 -21.34 9.51 20.98
CA LYS A 651 -21.79 8.90 22.25
C LYS A 651 -20.99 7.66 22.57
N THR A 652 -20.59 7.52 23.84
CA THR A 652 -19.93 6.30 24.32
C THR A 652 -20.96 5.16 24.32
N ILE A 653 -20.68 4.11 23.53
CA ILE A 653 -21.47 2.87 23.53
C ILE A 653 -21.06 2.01 24.72
N LYS A 654 -19.74 1.83 24.89
CA LYS A 654 -19.17 0.94 25.89
C LYS A 654 -17.77 1.39 26.30
N THR A 655 -17.44 1.09 27.55
CA THR A 655 -16.08 1.24 28.09
C THR A 655 -15.69 -0.07 28.75
N TYR A 656 -14.48 -0.54 28.45
CA TYR A 656 -13.89 -1.75 29.03
C TYR A 656 -12.62 -1.39 29.77
N LYS A 657 -12.36 -2.10 30.88
CA LYS A 657 -11.10 -2.03 31.63
C LYS A 657 -10.44 -3.39 31.58
N VAL A 658 -9.41 -3.54 30.76
CA VAL A 658 -8.76 -4.82 30.42
C VAL A 658 -7.25 -4.78 30.65
N LYS A 659 -6.62 -5.94 30.69
CA LYS A 659 -5.15 -6.01 30.57
C LYS A 659 -4.73 -5.86 29.10
N PRO A 660 -3.49 -5.40 28.80
CA PRO A 660 -2.95 -5.52 27.44
C PRO A 660 -3.06 -6.97 26.96
N GLY A 661 -3.54 -7.18 25.73
CA GLY A 661 -3.73 -8.50 25.16
C GLY A 661 -4.97 -9.27 25.66
N GLU A 662 -5.78 -8.72 26.54
CA GLU A 662 -7.06 -9.31 26.96
C GLU A 662 -8.14 -9.01 25.94
N THR A 663 -8.84 -10.05 25.49
CA THR A 663 -9.86 -9.94 24.44
C THR A 663 -11.21 -9.52 25.02
N VAL A 664 -11.84 -8.53 24.39
CA VAL A 664 -13.21 -8.11 24.66
C VAL A 664 -14.09 -8.28 23.44
N ARG A 665 -15.36 -8.66 23.65
CA ARG A 665 -16.35 -8.77 22.59
C ARG A 665 -17.23 -7.53 22.56
N ILE A 666 -17.42 -6.99 21.35
CA ILE A 666 -18.18 -5.78 21.10
C ILE A 666 -19.34 -6.09 20.15
N SER A 667 -20.51 -5.54 20.45
CA SER A 667 -21.64 -5.46 19.54
C SER A 667 -21.83 -4.00 19.15
N ALA A 668 -21.77 -3.70 17.86
CA ALA A 668 -21.96 -2.36 17.28
C ALA A 668 -23.41 -2.12 16.81
N ARG A 669 -24.36 -2.94 17.31
CA ARG A 669 -25.82 -2.81 17.03
C ARG A 669 -26.36 -1.50 17.53
#